data_dea88a21dfb795d8ee370f0ce382b76b
#
_entry.id   dea88a21dfb795d8ee370f0ce382b76b
#
_cell.length_a   1.000
_cell.length_b   1.000
_cell.length_c   1.000
_cell.angle_alpha   90.00
_cell.angle_beta   90.00
_cell.angle_gamma   90.00
#
_symmetry.space_group_name_H-M   'P 1'
#
loop_
_entity.id
_entity.type
_entity.pdbx_description
1 polymer ?
#
loop_
_entity_poly.entity_id
_entity_poly.type
_entity_poly.pdbx_seq_one_letter_code
_entity_poly.pdbx_strand_id
1 'polypeptide(L)'
;THCTSSAASDVYKRQINACSESNDNTTIAYTEDKDSYSQYASAPNPDKNAYFGDLHVHTSNSFDAYTFGTIANPVDAYKFAQGEAIPHPTGYNIQLKRPLDFYAVTDHAVFLGIIKEAADTSSEFSKYEFTKPMHNLNEDVSNSIFSILKRAGLFRGFGGAARDGLEDGSVDRDLIETVGKSTWKKTIKAADDAYQPGIFTTFAGYEYSSSLDLYNKYLHRNVIFKSTKNLPERIFSRDDSLDPEELWNWMDLQREQGVESLAIPHNSNISGGAAFSLNDYNGGPVDGAYFDKRLRNEPLVEITQAKGTSETHPFLSKNDEWAAFEAVTNHPGENILKNLSGSYVRDAYLSGLNLSAQGIINPFKFGVIGSSDTHVAGGSYTEETHFSKIGLLDGEPYLRGSVPYDGLYGFVTRLLRPDSIIEVDGNNYLGVSTRLIRFGSSGLAGVWAEENTRESIYNAFRRKETFGTSGPRIKVRFFAGFNFEDSTFNDPNLIQDAYSKNTPMGGDIIHEKGKNPKFLLWAISDPLGAPLQRIQIIKGWVEEGEQMEKVFDVACSDGLSVDTQTHRCPDNGAKVNLDDCSINTQRGDSEIKTFWRDPQFKIGQEAFYYARVLENPTCRWSTWDAIRANEEPRSDIPK
;
A
#
# COMPACT_ATOMS: atom_id res chain seq x y z
N THR A 1 -44.65 -1.95 -30.60
CA THR A 1 -43.36 -2.62 -30.48
C THR A 1 -42.43 -1.90 -29.50
N HIS A 2 -42.11 -2.58 -28.49
CA HIS A 2 -41.13 -2.43 -27.40
C HIS A 2 -40.21 -1.20 -27.39
N CYS A 3 -40.42 -0.35 -26.38
CA CYS A 3 -39.42 0.55 -25.81
C CYS A 3 -38.83 -0.10 -24.57
N THR A 4 -37.51 -0.34 -24.58
CA THR A 4 -36.70 -0.51 -23.37
C THR A 4 -35.84 0.73 -23.24
N SER A 5 -36.15 1.60 -22.26
CA SER A 5 -35.37 2.77 -21.94
C SER A 5 -34.24 2.36 -20.99
N SER A 6 -33.01 2.64 -21.38
CA SER A 6 -31.87 2.56 -20.46
C SER A 6 -31.69 3.92 -19.79
N ALA A 7 -31.80 3.95 -18.47
CA ALA A 7 -31.65 5.14 -17.65
C ALA A 7 -30.20 5.73 -17.63
N ALA A 8 -29.29 5.18 -18.43
CA ALA A 8 -27.90 5.63 -18.50
C ALA A 8 -27.63 6.76 -19.51
N SER A 9 -28.59 7.08 -20.39
CA SER A 9 -28.37 8.08 -21.45
C SER A 9 -28.76 9.52 -21.08
N ASP A 10 -29.53 9.72 -20.01
CA ASP A 10 -30.04 11.04 -19.65
C ASP A 10 -29.12 11.88 -18.77
N VAL A 11 -28.16 11.26 -18.09
CA VAL A 11 -27.15 11.98 -17.28
C VAL A 11 -26.08 12.62 -18.18
N TYR A 12 -25.76 12.00 -19.31
CA TYR A 12 -24.73 12.52 -20.25
C TYR A 12 -25.20 13.68 -21.11
N LYS A 13 -26.49 13.83 -21.34
CA LYS A 13 -27.04 14.92 -22.18
C LYS A 13 -27.23 16.25 -21.47
N ARG A 14 -27.15 16.30 -20.13
CA ARG A 14 -27.24 17.54 -19.35
C ARG A 14 -25.92 18.28 -19.17
N GLN A 15 -24.78 17.66 -19.47
CA GLN A 15 -23.45 18.30 -19.33
C GLN A 15 -22.92 19.00 -20.58
N ILE A 16 -23.58 18.87 -21.74
CA ILE A 16 -23.07 19.44 -23.00
C ILE A 16 -23.70 20.82 -23.35
N ASN A 17 -24.72 21.29 -22.63
CA ASN A 17 -25.41 22.54 -22.96
C ASN A 17 -25.03 23.76 -22.07
N ALA A 18 -23.91 23.74 -21.39
CA ALA A 18 -23.45 24.84 -20.51
C ALA A 18 -22.21 25.57 -21.02
N CYS A 19 -21.89 25.52 -22.31
CA CYS A 19 -20.79 26.31 -22.88
C CYS A 19 -21.33 27.10 -24.10
N SER A 20 -21.90 28.27 -23.88
CA SER A 20 -21.80 29.43 -24.78
C SER A 20 -22.21 30.72 -24.08
N GLU A 21 -21.22 31.61 -24.00
CA GLU A 21 -21.29 33.08 -23.93
C GLU A 21 -21.98 33.77 -22.73
N SER A 22 -21.18 34.43 -21.87
CA SER A 22 -21.13 35.90 -21.81
C SER A 22 -20.11 36.39 -20.77
N ASN A 23 -19.32 37.39 -21.17
CA ASN A 23 -18.51 38.22 -20.31
C ASN A 23 -19.42 39.00 -19.35
N ASP A 24 -19.23 38.83 -18.04
CA ASP A 24 -19.47 39.87 -17.03
C ASP A 24 -18.67 39.56 -15.76
N ASN A 25 -17.83 40.52 -15.42
CA ASN A 25 -17.07 40.54 -14.17
C ASN A 25 -18.03 40.82 -12.98
N THR A 26 -18.51 39.79 -12.36
CA THR A 26 -19.11 39.85 -11.02
C THR A 26 -18.48 38.78 -10.15
N THR A 27 -17.74 39.22 -9.15
CA THR A 27 -17.19 38.39 -8.08
C THR A 27 -18.35 37.76 -7.31
N ILE A 28 -18.72 36.54 -7.66
CA ILE A 28 -19.69 35.75 -6.88
C ILE A 28 -18.92 35.15 -5.71
N ALA A 29 -19.18 35.66 -4.50
CA ALA A 29 -18.77 34.98 -3.27
C ALA A 29 -19.52 33.65 -3.18
N TYR A 30 -18.81 32.54 -3.38
CA TYR A 30 -19.32 31.19 -3.13
C TYR A 30 -19.47 31.03 -1.62
N THR A 31 -20.67 31.16 -1.11
CA THR A 31 -21.06 30.56 0.16
C THR A 31 -21.39 29.09 -0.13
N GLU A 32 -20.45 28.20 0.19
CA GLU A 32 -20.69 26.76 0.09
C GLU A 32 -21.79 26.33 1.07
N ASP A 33 -22.93 26.00 0.53
CA ASP A 33 -23.99 25.29 1.24
C ASP A 33 -23.62 23.79 1.25
N LYS A 34 -22.83 23.38 2.27
CA LYS A 34 -22.37 21.98 2.46
C LYS A 34 -23.49 21.01 2.84
N ASP A 35 -24.69 21.51 3.12
CA ASP A 35 -25.83 20.66 3.50
C ASP A 35 -26.56 20.03 2.31
N SER A 36 -26.25 20.45 1.07
CA SER A 36 -26.94 19.90 -0.12
C SER A 36 -26.49 18.50 -0.53
N TYR A 37 -25.35 18.00 -0.04
CA TYR A 37 -24.84 16.66 -0.37
C TYR A 37 -25.51 15.52 0.44
N SER A 38 -26.23 15.84 1.52
CA SER A 38 -26.90 14.84 2.35
C SER A 38 -28.08 14.12 1.66
N GLN A 39 -28.54 14.62 0.51
CA GLN A 39 -29.68 14.05 -0.23
C GLN A 39 -29.37 12.79 -1.04
N TYR A 40 -28.07 12.45 -1.25
CA TYR A 40 -27.65 11.29 -2.07
C TYR A 40 -26.89 10.23 -1.27
N ALA A 41 -26.61 10.46 0.00
CA ALA A 41 -26.00 9.44 0.87
C ALA A 41 -27.06 8.37 1.17
N SER A 42 -26.84 7.15 0.72
CA SER A 42 -27.61 6.00 1.21
C SER A 42 -27.44 5.90 2.73
N ALA A 43 -28.48 5.52 3.43
CA ALA A 43 -28.37 5.27 4.87
C ALA A 43 -27.18 4.33 5.17
N PRO A 44 -26.45 4.54 6.29
CA PRO A 44 -25.35 3.67 6.67
C PRO A 44 -25.77 2.20 6.63
N ASN A 45 -24.97 1.36 5.97
CA ASN A 45 -25.24 -0.07 5.88
C ASN A 45 -24.70 -0.79 7.12
N PRO A 46 -25.56 -1.33 8.01
CA PRO A 46 -25.12 -2.02 9.23
C PRO A 46 -24.32 -3.29 8.93
N ASP A 47 -24.55 -3.91 7.77
CA ASP A 47 -23.79 -5.08 7.29
C ASP A 47 -22.46 -4.69 6.63
N LYS A 48 -22.17 -3.39 6.58
CA LYS A 48 -20.99 -2.74 5.99
C LYS A 48 -20.76 -3.06 4.53
N ASN A 49 -20.04 -2.19 3.86
CA ASN A 49 -19.58 -2.35 2.48
C ASN A 49 -18.06 -2.49 2.46
N ALA A 50 -17.53 -3.23 1.50
CA ALA A 50 -16.10 -3.25 1.24
C ALA A 50 -15.74 -2.06 0.36
N TYR A 51 -14.86 -1.19 0.84
CA TYR A 51 -14.27 -0.07 0.12
C TYR A 51 -12.80 -0.33 -0.14
N PHE A 52 -12.30 0.09 -1.31
CA PHE A 52 -10.92 -0.11 -1.73
C PHE A 52 -10.24 1.23 -2.02
N GLY A 53 -9.03 1.38 -1.50
CA GLY A 53 -8.26 2.60 -1.68
C GLY A 53 -6.77 2.41 -1.50
N ASP A 54 -6.06 3.53 -1.54
CA ASP A 54 -4.62 3.58 -1.35
C ASP A 54 -4.25 4.70 -0.37
N LEU A 55 -3.41 4.36 0.60
CA LEU A 55 -2.98 5.27 1.65
C LEU A 55 -1.47 5.57 1.60
N HIS A 56 -0.81 5.26 0.47
CA HIS A 56 0.63 5.44 0.31
C HIS A 56 0.95 5.91 -1.11
N VAL A 57 0.90 7.23 -1.30
CA VAL A 57 0.98 7.88 -2.61
C VAL A 57 1.85 9.11 -2.56
N HIS A 58 2.86 9.16 -3.45
CA HIS A 58 3.75 10.32 -3.62
C HIS A 58 3.43 11.07 -4.90
N THR A 59 3.54 12.39 -4.82
CA THR A 59 3.30 13.33 -5.91
C THR A 59 4.55 14.16 -6.19
N SER A 60 4.43 15.17 -7.04
CA SER A 60 5.53 16.13 -7.28
C SER A 60 6.00 16.88 -6.03
N ASN A 61 5.34 16.71 -4.88
CA ASN A 61 5.75 17.33 -3.61
C ASN A 61 6.79 16.49 -2.87
N SER A 62 6.90 15.18 -3.18
CA SER A 62 7.97 14.31 -2.67
C SER A 62 9.27 14.57 -3.42
N PHE A 63 10.37 14.66 -2.69
CA PHE A 63 11.67 15.03 -3.24
C PHE A 63 12.19 14.01 -4.27
N ASP A 64 11.94 12.74 -4.08
CA ASP A 64 12.33 11.66 -4.98
C ASP A 64 11.40 11.55 -6.20
N ALA A 65 10.09 11.62 -6.01
CA ALA A 65 9.12 11.61 -7.11
C ALA A 65 9.41 12.73 -8.12
N TYR A 66 9.58 13.97 -7.64
CA TYR A 66 9.91 15.10 -8.50
C TYR A 66 11.28 14.93 -9.19
N THR A 67 12.27 14.45 -8.45
CA THR A 67 13.61 14.21 -9.02
C THR A 67 13.55 13.21 -10.18
N PHE A 68 12.69 12.19 -10.13
CA PHE A 68 12.50 11.22 -11.21
C PHE A 68 11.36 11.57 -12.18
N GLY A 69 11.01 12.85 -12.28
CA GLY A 69 10.22 13.40 -13.39
C GLY A 69 8.75 13.59 -13.11
N THR A 70 8.25 13.24 -11.92
CA THR A 70 6.83 13.39 -11.59
C THR A 70 6.47 14.85 -11.44
N ILE A 71 5.55 15.34 -12.27
CA ILE A 71 4.97 16.69 -12.21
C ILE A 71 3.54 16.68 -11.67
N ALA A 72 2.88 15.52 -11.70
CA ALA A 72 1.54 15.34 -11.15
C ALA A 72 1.52 15.70 -9.65
N ASN A 73 0.62 16.58 -9.27
CA ASN A 73 0.49 17.13 -7.92
C ASN A 73 -0.65 16.41 -7.14
N PRO A 74 -0.93 16.76 -5.87
CA PRO A 74 -2.00 16.13 -5.10
C PRO A 74 -3.38 16.18 -5.75
N VAL A 75 -3.72 17.25 -6.50
CA VAL A 75 -5.00 17.34 -7.21
C VAL A 75 -5.06 16.28 -8.33
N ASP A 76 -3.96 16.10 -9.07
CA ASP A 76 -3.86 15.09 -10.12
C ASP A 76 -3.95 13.67 -9.54
N ALA A 77 -3.34 13.43 -8.37
CA ALA A 77 -3.44 12.15 -7.68
C ALA A 77 -4.89 11.79 -7.32
N TYR A 78 -5.67 12.75 -6.81
CA TYR A 78 -7.10 12.52 -6.53
C TYR A 78 -7.93 12.33 -7.81
N LYS A 79 -7.62 13.04 -8.91
CA LYS A 79 -8.25 12.80 -10.22
C LYS A 79 -7.97 11.39 -10.72
N PHE A 80 -6.72 10.93 -10.63
CA PHE A 80 -6.36 9.55 -10.99
C PHE A 80 -7.18 8.53 -10.20
N ALA A 81 -7.27 8.70 -8.88
CA ALA A 81 -8.05 7.81 -8.03
C ALA A 81 -9.54 7.78 -8.38
N GLN A 82 -10.08 8.90 -8.88
CA GLN A 82 -11.44 9.01 -9.40
C GLN A 82 -11.61 8.48 -10.84
N GLY A 83 -10.53 7.95 -11.46
CA GLY A 83 -10.56 7.35 -12.80
C GLY A 83 -10.28 8.32 -13.95
N GLU A 84 -9.81 9.54 -13.67
CA GLU A 84 -9.35 10.45 -14.70
C GLU A 84 -7.91 10.12 -15.14
N ALA A 85 -7.58 10.46 -16.38
CA ALA A 85 -6.22 10.30 -16.91
C ALA A 85 -5.30 11.41 -16.40
N ILE A 86 -4.08 11.06 -15.99
CA ILE A 86 -3.05 12.00 -15.59
C ILE A 86 -1.73 11.74 -16.35
N PRO A 87 -0.86 12.76 -16.52
CA PRO A 87 0.39 12.59 -17.24
C PRO A 87 1.41 11.76 -16.44
N HIS A 88 2.04 10.79 -17.12
CA HIS A 88 3.20 10.06 -16.61
C HIS A 88 4.51 10.73 -17.04
N PRO A 89 5.60 10.68 -16.25
CA PRO A 89 6.88 11.30 -16.56
C PRO A 89 7.49 10.92 -17.93
N THR A 90 7.17 9.75 -18.45
CA THR A 90 7.67 9.28 -19.76
C THR A 90 6.82 9.75 -20.93
N GLY A 91 5.78 10.59 -20.71
CA GLY A 91 5.05 11.30 -21.77
C GLY A 91 3.71 10.65 -22.19
N TYR A 92 3.34 9.49 -21.65
CA TYR A 92 2.00 8.93 -21.83
C TYR A 92 1.07 9.28 -20.65
N ASN A 93 -0.22 9.01 -20.80
CA ASN A 93 -1.18 9.15 -19.70
C ASN A 93 -1.41 7.82 -19.02
N ILE A 94 -1.59 7.87 -17.68
CA ILE A 94 -2.03 6.74 -16.88
C ILE A 94 -3.45 6.98 -16.39
N GLN A 95 -4.25 5.91 -16.31
CA GLN A 95 -5.65 5.99 -15.92
C GLN A 95 -6.12 4.66 -15.33
N LEU A 96 -6.96 4.72 -14.30
CA LEU A 96 -7.60 3.54 -13.74
C LEU A 96 -8.77 3.05 -14.62
N LYS A 97 -8.89 1.75 -14.81
CA LYS A 97 -10.07 1.13 -15.43
C LYS A 97 -11.34 1.31 -14.55
N ARG A 98 -11.16 1.46 -13.24
CA ARG A 98 -12.22 1.55 -12.24
C ARG A 98 -11.77 2.48 -11.10
N PRO A 99 -12.52 3.54 -10.75
CA PRO A 99 -12.20 4.45 -9.65
C PRO A 99 -11.98 3.72 -8.33
N LEU A 100 -11.18 4.29 -7.44
CA LEU A 100 -11.06 3.88 -6.05
C LEU A 100 -12.14 4.54 -5.20
N ASP A 101 -12.41 3.96 -4.03
CA ASP A 101 -13.41 4.46 -3.09
C ASP A 101 -12.82 5.50 -2.13
N PHE A 102 -11.52 5.38 -1.80
CA PHE A 102 -10.81 6.34 -0.96
C PHE A 102 -9.33 6.44 -1.35
N TYR A 103 -8.71 7.58 -0.96
CA TYR A 103 -7.31 7.86 -1.31
C TYR A 103 -6.67 8.82 -0.31
N ALA A 104 -5.36 8.68 -0.09
CA ALA A 104 -4.57 9.65 0.66
C ALA A 104 -3.24 9.92 -0.04
N VAL A 105 -2.95 11.17 -0.32
CA VAL A 105 -1.60 11.60 -0.70
C VAL A 105 -0.76 11.68 0.57
N THR A 106 0.38 10.99 0.55
CA THR A 106 1.30 10.84 1.69
C THR A 106 2.73 11.17 1.28
N ASP A 107 2.91 12.32 0.67
CA ASP A 107 4.24 12.81 0.31
C ASP A 107 5.21 12.82 1.52
N HIS A 108 6.49 12.59 1.27
CA HIS A 108 7.52 12.65 2.30
C HIS A 108 7.50 13.99 3.05
N ALA A 109 7.43 13.95 4.39
CA ALA A 109 7.50 15.15 5.23
C ALA A 109 8.86 15.84 5.13
N VAL A 110 9.95 15.05 4.97
CA VAL A 110 11.29 15.59 4.75
C VAL A 110 11.38 16.25 3.39
N PHE A 111 11.85 17.49 3.36
CA PHE A 111 11.98 18.30 2.13
C PHE A 111 10.68 18.43 1.32
N LEU A 112 9.52 18.44 2.00
CA LEU A 112 8.20 18.56 1.39
C LEU A 112 8.10 19.80 0.49
N GLY A 113 8.00 19.62 -0.84
CA GLY A 113 7.95 20.68 -1.85
C GLY A 113 9.28 21.34 -2.18
N ILE A 114 10.35 21.09 -1.45
CA ILE A 114 11.63 21.82 -1.55
C ILE A 114 12.33 21.60 -2.90
N ILE A 115 12.26 20.39 -3.48
CA ILE A 115 12.90 20.13 -4.79
C ILE A 115 12.21 20.93 -5.90
N LYS A 116 10.91 21.15 -5.81
CA LYS A 116 10.20 22.02 -6.77
C LYS A 116 10.71 23.46 -6.68
N GLU A 117 10.86 23.95 -5.46
CA GLU A 117 11.42 25.29 -5.24
C GLU A 117 12.89 25.36 -5.72
N ALA A 118 13.68 24.32 -5.52
CA ALA A 118 15.05 24.26 -6.04
C ALA A 118 15.08 24.29 -7.58
N ALA A 119 14.08 23.71 -8.24
CA ALA A 119 13.98 23.66 -9.70
C ALA A 119 13.41 24.94 -10.31
N ASP A 120 12.58 25.68 -9.59
CA ASP A 120 11.99 26.94 -10.02
C ASP A 120 13.00 28.09 -9.87
N THR A 121 13.58 28.54 -11.01
CA THR A 121 14.59 29.60 -11.03
C THR A 121 14.11 30.94 -10.51
N SER A 122 12.80 31.13 -10.34
CA SER A 122 12.21 32.35 -9.75
C SER A 122 12.13 32.30 -8.22
N SER A 123 12.29 31.12 -7.60
CA SER A 123 12.18 30.95 -6.16
C SER A 123 13.42 31.48 -5.39
N GLU A 124 13.21 31.85 -4.11
CA GLU A 124 14.33 32.24 -3.23
C GLU A 124 15.26 31.03 -2.96
N PHE A 125 14.68 29.81 -2.83
CA PHE A 125 15.45 28.61 -2.54
C PHE A 125 16.36 28.20 -3.72
N SER A 126 15.98 28.51 -4.96
CA SER A 126 16.80 28.22 -6.14
C SER A 126 18.10 29.06 -6.21
N LYS A 127 18.23 30.08 -5.37
CA LYS A 127 19.44 30.94 -5.35
C LYS A 127 20.65 30.28 -4.69
N TYR A 128 20.45 29.22 -3.90
CA TYR A 128 21.55 28.47 -3.33
C TYR A 128 22.39 27.77 -4.39
N GLU A 129 23.72 27.76 -4.23
CA GLU A 129 24.64 27.20 -5.24
C GLU A 129 24.38 25.72 -5.53
N PHE A 130 24.08 24.93 -4.48
CA PHE A 130 23.85 23.49 -4.61
C PHE A 130 22.54 23.14 -5.34
N THR A 131 21.60 24.09 -5.51
CA THR A 131 20.35 23.86 -6.24
C THR A 131 20.49 24.05 -7.75
N LYS A 132 21.53 24.77 -8.23
CA LYS A 132 21.73 25.05 -9.66
C LYS A 132 21.64 23.85 -10.59
N PRO A 133 22.17 22.65 -10.24
CA PRO A 133 22.02 21.46 -11.07
C PRO A 133 20.59 20.97 -11.24
N MET A 134 19.64 21.49 -10.43
CA MET A 134 18.22 21.13 -10.46
C MET A 134 17.36 22.14 -11.22
N HIS A 135 17.90 23.30 -11.59
CA HIS A 135 17.15 24.32 -12.32
C HIS A 135 16.47 23.71 -13.55
N ASN A 136 15.17 23.98 -13.70
CA ASN A 136 14.32 23.51 -14.80
C ASN A 136 14.33 21.98 -14.98
N LEU A 137 14.51 21.21 -13.89
CA LEU A 137 14.78 19.77 -13.91
C LEU A 137 13.74 18.97 -14.71
N ASN A 138 12.47 19.39 -14.72
CA ASN A 138 11.36 18.72 -15.38
C ASN A 138 10.78 19.48 -16.57
N GLU A 139 11.47 20.50 -17.11
CA GLU A 139 11.05 21.17 -18.36
C GLU A 139 11.39 20.32 -19.59
N ASP A 140 12.57 19.68 -19.58
CA ASP A 140 13.04 18.77 -20.63
C ASP A 140 13.26 17.37 -20.06
N VAL A 141 12.23 16.52 -20.11
CA VAL A 141 12.28 15.17 -19.60
C VAL A 141 12.82 14.22 -20.65
N SER A 142 13.94 13.57 -20.36
CA SER A 142 14.57 12.57 -21.23
C SER A 142 14.65 11.20 -20.54
N ASN A 143 14.19 10.15 -21.25
CA ASN A 143 14.28 8.76 -20.80
C ASN A 143 15.68 8.14 -21.04
N SER A 144 16.67 8.93 -21.47
CA SER A 144 18.01 8.42 -21.68
C SER A 144 18.66 7.96 -20.37
N ILE A 145 19.43 6.88 -20.42
CA ILE A 145 20.17 6.37 -19.24
C ILE A 145 21.08 7.44 -18.62
N PHE A 146 21.63 8.34 -19.43
CA PHE A 146 22.45 9.45 -18.94
C PHE A 146 21.64 10.45 -18.12
N SER A 147 20.42 10.78 -18.56
CA SER A 147 19.50 11.63 -17.80
C SER A 147 19.13 10.98 -16.47
N ILE A 148 18.82 9.69 -16.48
CA ILE A 148 18.48 8.91 -15.28
C ILE A 148 19.65 8.86 -14.29
N LEU A 149 20.88 8.60 -14.78
CA LEU A 149 22.07 8.59 -13.92
C LEU A 149 22.39 9.98 -13.34
N LYS A 150 22.20 11.05 -14.13
CA LYS A 150 22.29 12.43 -13.64
C LYS A 150 21.29 12.67 -12.49
N ARG A 151 20.02 12.33 -12.69
CA ARG A 151 18.96 12.47 -11.68
C ARG A 151 19.25 11.64 -10.42
N ALA A 152 19.74 10.42 -10.55
CA ALA A 152 20.17 9.59 -9.43
C ALA A 152 21.35 10.22 -8.65
N GLY A 153 22.25 10.90 -9.33
CA GLY A 153 23.31 11.70 -8.72
C GLY A 153 22.77 12.89 -7.94
N LEU A 154 21.84 13.65 -8.54
CA LEU A 154 21.17 14.77 -7.89
C LEU A 154 20.39 14.34 -6.65
N PHE A 155 19.64 13.25 -6.76
CA PHE A 155 18.90 12.66 -5.63
C PHE A 155 19.81 12.36 -4.43
N ARG A 156 20.96 11.73 -4.67
CA ARG A 156 21.92 11.40 -3.60
C ARG A 156 22.63 12.64 -3.03
N GLY A 157 22.97 13.61 -3.87
CA GLY A 157 23.74 14.80 -3.48
C GLY A 157 22.91 15.85 -2.74
N PHE A 158 21.66 16.04 -3.15
CA PHE A 158 20.81 17.12 -2.63
C PHE A 158 20.58 17.03 -1.11
N GLY A 159 20.16 15.85 -0.63
CA GLY A 159 19.82 15.68 0.78
C GLY A 159 21.02 15.89 1.73
N GLY A 160 22.25 15.56 1.26
CA GLY A 160 23.48 15.87 1.98
C GLY A 160 23.73 17.36 2.01
N ALA A 161 23.80 17.99 0.84
CA ALA A 161 24.09 19.44 0.72
C ALA A 161 23.08 20.31 1.46
N ALA A 162 21.80 19.98 1.42
CA ALA A 162 20.77 20.72 2.15
C ALA A 162 20.93 20.59 3.68
N ARG A 163 21.27 19.39 4.19
CA ARG A 163 21.53 19.17 5.62
C ARG A 163 22.79 19.86 6.09
N ASP A 164 23.90 19.71 5.36
CA ASP A 164 25.16 20.37 5.69
C ASP A 164 24.95 21.89 5.76
N GLY A 165 24.18 22.46 4.80
CA GLY A 165 23.84 23.89 4.81
C GLY A 165 22.92 24.33 5.94
N LEU A 166 22.03 23.45 6.43
CA LEU A 166 21.22 23.69 7.63
C LEU A 166 22.07 23.64 8.90
N GLU A 167 23.05 22.74 8.95
CA GLU A 167 23.96 22.58 10.10
C GLU A 167 24.95 23.74 10.23
N ASP A 168 25.50 24.22 9.11
CA ASP A 168 26.47 25.33 9.10
C ASP A 168 25.79 26.71 9.04
N GLY A 169 24.46 26.77 8.87
CA GLY A 169 23.68 28.01 8.81
C GLY A 169 23.74 28.73 7.45
N SER A 170 24.30 28.12 6.42
CA SER A 170 24.32 28.69 5.07
C SER A 170 22.98 28.53 4.33
N VAL A 171 22.11 27.62 4.78
CA VAL A 171 20.73 27.44 4.31
C VAL A 171 19.76 27.93 5.38
N ASP A 172 18.84 28.79 4.97
CA ASP A 172 17.82 29.35 5.85
C ASP A 172 16.75 28.29 6.19
N ARG A 173 16.68 27.93 7.48
CA ARG A 173 15.71 26.98 8.02
C ARG A 173 14.27 27.50 7.88
N ASP A 174 14.05 28.80 8.13
CA ASP A 174 12.71 29.41 8.07
C ASP A 174 12.15 29.37 6.65
N LEU A 175 13.01 29.47 5.65
CA LEU A 175 12.61 29.33 4.24
C LEU A 175 12.13 27.90 3.95
N ILE A 176 12.87 26.87 4.38
CA ILE A 176 12.46 25.45 4.22
C ILE A 176 11.13 25.21 4.95
N GLU A 177 10.99 25.67 6.18
CA GLU A 177 9.75 25.52 6.95
C GLU A 177 8.57 26.23 6.29
N THR A 178 8.77 27.43 5.73
CA THR A 178 7.74 28.19 5.02
C THR A 178 7.23 27.43 3.78
N VAL A 179 8.14 26.88 2.99
CA VAL A 179 7.80 26.03 1.83
C VAL A 179 7.02 24.78 2.28
N GLY A 180 7.52 24.07 3.29
CA GLY A 180 6.86 22.90 3.84
C GLY A 180 5.44 23.18 4.35
N LYS A 181 5.26 24.24 5.14
CA LYS A 181 3.93 24.67 5.63
C LYS A 181 2.98 25.04 4.48
N SER A 182 3.48 25.78 3.49
CA SER A 182 2.69 26.16 2.32
C SER A 182 2.26 24.92 1.51
N THR A 183 3.18 23.99 1.29
CA THR A 183 2.93 22.75 0.55
C THR A 183 1.94 21.86 1.29
N TRP A 184 2.12 21.69 2.61
CA TRP A 184 1.19 20.93 3.45
C TRP A 184 -0.23 21.53 3.41
N LYS A 185 -0.38 22.83 3.52
CA LYS A 185 -1.68 23.51 3.38
C LYS A 185 -2.34 23.23 2.02
N LYS A 186 -1.56 23.22 0.94
CA LYS A 186 -2.08 22.88 -0.41
C LYS A 186 -2.50 21.41 -0.50
N THR A 187 -1.78 20.49 0.15
CA THR A 187 -2.13 19.06 0.21
C THR A 187 -3.44 18.85 0.97
N ILE A 188 -3.62 19.48 2.14
CA ILE A 188 -4.89 19.46 2.88
C ILE A 188 -6.04 19.96 2.01
N LYS A 189 -5.83 21.13 1.35
CA LYS A 189 -6.86 21.71 0.47
C LYS A 189 -7.22 20.77 -0.68
N ALA A 190 -6.25 20.14 -1.33
CA ALA A 190 -6.51 19.17 -2.40
C ALA A 190 -7.34 17.97 -1.92
N ALA A 191 -7.06 17.48 -0.70
CA ALA A 191 -7.85 16.43 -0.07
C ALA A 191 -9.30 16.89 0.21
N ASP A 192 -9.50 18.13 0.66
CA ASP A 192 -10.85 18.66 0.92
C ASP A 192 -11.64 18.91 -0.37
N ASP A 193 -10.99 19.50 -1.38
CA ASP A 193 -11.64 19.80 -2.65
C ASP A 193 -12.11 18.52 -3.38
N ALA A 194 -11.38 17.40 -3.23
CA ALA A 194 -11.70 16.12 -3.85
C ALA A 194 -12.68 15.26 -3.04
N TYR A 195 -12.95 15.60 -1.78
CA TYR A 195 -13.82 14.82 -0.90
C TYR A 195 -15.27 14.88 -1.31
N GLN A 196 -15.88 13.74 -1.60
CA GLN A 196 -17.27 13.58 -1.96
C GLN A 196 -17.92 12.52 -1.06
N PRO A 197 -18.51 12.90 0.10
CA PRO A 197 -19.10 11.96 1.05
C PRO A 197 -20.10 11.01 0.38
N GLY A 198 -19.99 9.72 0.65
CA GLY A 198 -20.78 8.66 0.04
C GLY A 198 -20.28 8.16 -1.32
N ILE A 199 -19.33 8.86 -1.97
CA ILE A 199 -18.82 8.54 -3.31
C ILE A 199 -17.30 8.31 -3.27
N PHE A 200 -16.54 9.30 -2.85
CA PHE A 200 -15.08 9.26 -2.81
C PHE A 200 -14.54 9.92 -1.56
N THR A 201 -13.85 9.16 -0.73
CA THR A 201 -13.28 9.66 0.52
C THR A 201 -11.78 9.94 0.36
N THR A 202 -11.37 11.11 0.83
CA THR A 202 -9.97 11.54 0.86
C THR A 202 -9.51 11.80 2.29
N PHE A 203 -8.25 11.51 2.58
CA PHE A 203 -7.63 11.84 3.87
C PHE A 203 -6.46 12.79 3.67
N ALA A 204 -6.24 13.69 4.63
CA ALA A 204 -4.97 14.37 4.77
C ALA A 204 -3.97 13.38 5.40
N GLY A 205 -2.78 13.29 4.81
CA GLY A 205 -1.72 12.41 5.28
C GLY A 205 -0.35 12.86 4.81
N TYR A 206 0.67 12.24 5.37
CA TYR A 206 2.06 12.43 4.96
C TYR A 206 2.89 11.22 5.38
N GLU A 207 4.07 11.05 4.78
CA GLU A 207 5.00 10.01 5.19
C GLU A 207 6.10 10.57 6.10
N TYR A 208 6.20 9.99 7.30
CA TYR A 208 7.35 10.12 8.17
C TYR A 208 8.41 9.10 7.76
N SER A 209 9.49 9.57 7.12
CA SER A 209 10.50 8.73 6.45
C SER A 209 11.75 8.61 7.30
N SER A 210 11.72 7.81 8.35
CA SER A 210 12.85 7.56 9.25
C SER A 210 13.62 6.28 8.91
N SER A 211 14.84 6.16 9.45
CA SER A 211 15.68 4.97 9.34
C SER A 211 16.71 4.93 10.48
N LEU A 212 17.11 3.73 10.91
CA LEU A 212 18.21 3.57 11.89
C LEU A 212 19.60 3.83 11.31
N ASP A 213 19.78 3.62 10.00
CA ASP A 213 20.97 4.04 9.28
C ASP A 213 20.59 4.71 7.96
N LEU A 214 21.51 5.40 7.33
CA LEU A 214 21.22 6.23 6.15
C LEU A 214 20.68 5.46 4.94
N TYR A 215 20.76 4.11 4.92
CA TYR A 215 20.54 3.35 3.70
C TYR A 215 19.70 2.06 3.83
N ASN A 216 19.51 1.46 5.01
CA ASN A 216 19.13 0.04 5.05
C ASN A 216 18.13 -0.39 6.15
N LYS A 217 17.67 0.47 7.01
CA LYS A 217 16.76 0.09 8.10
C LYS A 217 15.59 1.04 8.16
N TYR A 218 14.70 0.86 7.20
CA TYR A 218 13.52 1.71 7.05
C TYR A 218 12.59 1.60 8.28
N LEU A 219 12.27 2.76 8.82
CA LEU A 219 11.29 2.94 9.89
C LEU A 219 10.20 3.94 9.45
N HIS A 220 9.78 3.84 8.20
CA HIS A 220 8.80 4.72 7.58
C HIS A 220 7.37 4.45 8.08
N ARG A 221 6.56 5.50 8.20
CA ARG A 221 5.13 5.45 8.58
C ARG A 221 4.34 6.47 7.78
N ASN A 222 3.20 6.05 7.25
CA ASN A 222 2.21 7.00 6.77
C ASN A 222 1.35 7.48 7.93
N VAL A 223 1.29 8.77 8.16
CA VAL A 223 0.41 9.39 9.16
C VAL A 223 -0.85 9.84 8.46
N ILE A 224 -2.00 9.33 8.91
CA ILE A 224 -3.33 9.60 8.35
C ILE A 224 -4.17 10.31 9.41
N PHE A 225 -4.73 11.47 9.07
CA PHE A 225 -5.60 12.22 9.97
C PHE A 225 -7.08 11.90 9.74
N LYS A 226 -7.84 11.79 10.83
CA LYS A 226 -9.29 11.54 10.78
C LYS A 226 -10.05 12.67 10.08
N SER A 227 -9.59 13.90 10.26
CA SER A 227 -10.22 15.13 9.75
C SER A 227 -9.16 16.03 9.13
N THR A 228 -9.59 16.93 8.26
CA THR A 228 -8.76 18.01 7.71
C THR A 228 -8.88 19.32 8.47
N LYS A 229 -9.72 19.34 9.52
CA LYS A 229 -9.95 20.54 10.34
C LYS A 229 -8.92 20.63 11.47
N ASN A 230 -8.45 21.85 11.71
CA ASN A 230 -7.53 22.21 12.81
C ASN A 230 -6.22 21.39 12.81
N LEU A 231 -5.77 20.96 11.64
CA LEU A 231 -4.51 20.25 11.52
C LEU A 231 -3.32 21.17 11.87
N PRO A 232 -2.21 20.61 12.38
CA PRO A 232 -1.01 21.38 12.68
C PRO A 232 -0.49 22.06 11.41
N GLU A 233 -0.02 23.29 11.53
CA GLU A 233 0.58 24.04 10.40
C GLU A 233 1.86 23.39 9.88
N ARG A 234 2.59 22.71 10.78
CA ARG A 234 3.82 21.98 10.49
C ARG A 234 3.67 20.52 10.91
N ILE A 235 4.00 19.61 10.01
CA ILE A 235 4.02 18.17 10.27
C ILE A 235 5.36 17.74 10.87
N PHE A 236 5.33 16.70 11.69
CA PHE A 236 6.52 16.10 12.29
C PHE A 236 7.27 15.27 11.26
N SER A 237 8.57 15.49 11.11
CA SER A 237 9.42 14.84 10.12
C SER A 237 10.66 14.21 10.75
N ARG A 238 11.45 13.51 9.94
CA ARG A 238 12.76 13.00 10.38
C ARG A 238 13.75 14.12 10.76
N ASP A 239 13.50 15.36 10.33
CA ASP A 239 14.35 16.50 10.70
C ASP A 239 14.08 16.95 12.14
N ASP A 240 12.93 16.53 12.73
CA ASP A 240 12.63 16.69 14.16
C ASP A 240 13.26 15.57 14.98
N SER A 241 13.06 14.34 14.55
CA SER A 241 13.67 13.14 15.14
C SER A 241 13.66 11.97 14.16
N LEU A 242 14.68 11.12 14.23
CA LEU A 242 14.72 9.82 13.55
C LEU A 242 13.99 8.73 14.35
N ASP A 243 13.72 8.98 15.63
CA ASP A 243 13.08 8.06 16.55
C ASP A 243 11.55 8.07 16.34
N PRO A 244 10.93 6.96 15.89
CA PRO A 244 9.49 6.88 15.71
C PRO A 244 8.69 7.01 17.02
N GLU A 245 9.31 6.83 18.18
CA GLU A 245 8.67 7.02 19.47
C GLU A 245 8.39 8.50 19.75
N GLU A 246 9.24 9.40 19.22
CA GLU A 246 9.00 10.84 19.26
C GLU A 246 7.87 11.27 18.30
N LEU A 247 7.70 10.58 17.16
CA LEU A 247 6.50 10.75 16.34
C LEU A 247 5.24 10.39 17.14
N TRP A 248 5.24 9.25 17.88
CA TRP A 248 4.08 8.87 18.68
C TRP A 248 3.81 9.87 19.82
N ASN A 249 4.86 10.42 20.44
CA ASN A 249 4.74 11.50 21.43
C ASN A 249 4.05 12.72 20.83
N TRP A 250 4.49 13.15 19.64
CA TRP A 250 3.88 14.26 18.92
C TRP A 250 2.42 13.96 18.55
N MET A 251 2.10 12.76 18.07
CA MET A 251 0.72 12.36 17.75
C MET A 251 -0.18 12.37 18.99
N ASP A 252 0.31 11.92 20.14
CA ASP A 252 -0.42 11.96 21.39
C ASP A 252 -0.70 13.41 21.84
N LEU A 253 0.27 14.31 21.73
CA LEU A 253 0.09 15.74 21.98
C LEU A 253 -0.95 16.39 21.04
N GLN A 254 -0.95 16.01 19.75
CA GLN A 254 -1.98 16.48 18.81
C GLN A 254 -3.37 15.95 19.20
N ARG A 255 -3.46 14.71 19.66
CA ARG A 255 -4.72 14.09 20.11
C ARG A 255 -5.29 14.79 21.34
N GLU A 256 -4.46 15.20 22.28
CA GLU A 256 -4.87 16.04 23.42
C GLU A 256 -5.48 17.39 22.99
N GLN A 257 -5.10 17.88 21.82
CA GLN A 257 -5.65 19.10 21.20
C GLN A 257 -6.86 18.80 20.30
N GLY A 258 -7.33 17.54 20.25
CA GLY A 258 -8.49 17.13 19.46
C GLY A 258 -8.17 16.75 18.00
N VAL A 259 -6.90 16.62 17.64
CA VAL A 259 -6.46 16.19 16.31
C VAL A 259 -6.15 14.70 16.31
N GLU A 260 -7.08 13.90 15.80
CA GLU A 260 -6.97 12.43 15.77
C GLU A 260 -6.20 11.98 14.53
N SER A 261 -5.20 11.11 14.73
CA SER A 261 -4.39 10.51 13.67
C SER A 261 -3.97 9.09 14.01
N LEU A 262 -3.54 8.34 13.02
CA LEU A 262 -2.90 7.04 13.15
C LEU A 262 -1.67 6.97 12.24
N ALA A 263 -0.70 6.12 12.60
CA ALA A 263 0.47 5.84 11.80
C ALA A 263 0.43 4.41 11.28
N ILE A 264 0.89 4.21 10.04
CA ILE A 264 0.91 2.92 9.34
C ILE A 264 2.36 2.60 8.96
N PRO A 265 3.06 1.77 9.73
CA PRO A 265 4.39 1.27 9.36
C PRO A 265 4.34 0.53 8.04
N HIS A 266 5.36 0.75 7.20
CA HIS A 266 5.50 0.08 5.92
C HIS A 266 6.96 -0.26 5.62
N ASN A 267 7.21 -1.03 4.55
CA ASN A 267 8.54 -1.51 4.19
C ASN A 267 9.25 -2.28 5.33
N SER A 268 8.49 -2.97 6.17
CA SER A 268 9.06 -3.73 7.27
C SER A 268 9.99 -4.85 6.77
N ASN A 269 9.67 -5.45 5.62
CA ASN A 269 10.49 -6.46 4.94
C ASN A 269 11.92 -6.01 4.63
N ILE A 270 12.17 -4.71 4.55
CA ILE A 270 13.51 -4.11 4.32
C ILE A 270 13.99 -3.26 5.50
N SER A 271 13.42 -3.46 6.70
CA SER A 271 13.82 -2.77 7.93
C SER A 271 15.03 -3.38 8.65
N GLY A 272 15.49 -4.56 8.20
CA GLY A 272 16.59 -5.27 8.87
C GLY A 272 16.29 -5.64 10.32
N GLY A 273 15.03 -5.96 10.63
CA GLY A 273 14.56 -6.34 11.97
C GLY A 273 14.13 -5.18 12.86
N ALA A 274 14.27 -3.95 12.39
CA ALA A 274 14.02 -2.77 13.22
C ALA A 274 12.53 -2.40 13.34
N ALA A 275 11.70 -2.75 12.33
CA ALA A 275 10.28 -2.37 12.32
C ALA A 275 9.49 -2.94 13.50
N PHE A 276 9.77 -4.18 13.89
CA PHE A 276 9.11 -4.90 14.98
C PHE A 276 10.12 -5.36 16.06
N SER A 277 11.12 -4.50 16.32
CA SER A 277 12.10 -4.72 17.40
C SER A 277 11.40 -4.85 18.76
N LEU A 278 11.95 -5.68 19.63
CA LEU A 278 11.59 -5.77 21.06
C LEU A 278 12.44 -4.86 21.94
N ASN A 279 13.24 -3.98 21.33
CA ASN A 279 13.97 -2.90 21.98
C ASN A 279 13.44 -1.56 21.44
N ASP A 280 13.57 -0.51 22.24
CA ASP A 280 13.32 0.86 21.79
C ASP A 280 14.30 1.30 20.69
N TYR A 281 14.11 2.51 20.15
CA TYR A 281 14.97 3.04 19.10
C TYR A 281 16.45 3.10 19.51
N ASN A 282 16.74 3.34 20.77
CA ASN A 282 18.09 3.45 21.32
C ASN A 282 18.70 2.09 21.75
N GLY A 283 17.96 0.99 21.57
CA GLY A 283 18.39 -0.37 21.92
C GLY A 283 18.13 -0.76 23.37
N GLY A 284 17.40 0.07 24.13
CA GLY A 284 16.96 -0.23 25.50
C GLY A 284 15.77 -1.20 25.52
N PRO A 285 15.49 -1.83 26.68
CA PRO A 285 14.34 -2.70 26.82
C PRO A 285 13.05 -1.90 26.79
N VAL A 286 12.05 -2.38 26.05
CA VAL A 286 10.71 -1.79 26.00
C VAL A 286 9.86 -2.22 27.20
N ASP A 287 8.92 -1.37 27.60
CA ASP A 287 8.03 -1.59 28.73
C ASP A 287 6.54 -1.48 28.34
N GLY A 288 5.64 -1.62 29.32
CA GLY A 288 4.21 -1.53 29.08
C GLY A 288 3.76 -0.17 28.54
N ALA A 289 4.41 0.92 28.92
CA ALA A 289 4.06 2.25 28.41
C ALA A 289 4.42 2.42 26.94
N TYR A 290 5.57 1.88 26.51
CA TYR A 290 5.94 1.80 25.10
C TYR A 290 4.89 1.02 24.29
N PHE A 291 4.47 -0.15 24.79
CA PHE A 291 3.52 -1.00 24.08
C PHE A 291 2.14 -0.35 23.94
N ASP A 292 1.64 0.28 25.01
CA ASP A 292 0.36 1.03 24.96
C ASP A 292 0.41 2.19 23.97
N LYS A 293 1.53 2.91 23.95
CA LYS A 293 1.73 4.02 23.01
C LYS A 293 1.75 3.51 21.55
N ARG A 294 2.45 2.42 21.30
CA ARG A 294 2.50 1.81 19.96
C ARG A 294 1.13 1.34 19.50
N LEU A 295 0.41 0.56 20.30
CA LEU A 295 -0.94 0.08 19.99
C LEU A 295 -1.93 1.22 19.67
N ARG A 296 -1.82 2.32 20.41
CA ARG A 296 -2.67 3.49 20.21
C ARG A 296 -2.35 4.22 18.90
N ASN A 297 -1.08 4.31 18.52
CA ASN A 297 -0.64 5.09 17.37
C ASN A 297 -0.51 4.27 16.09
N GLU A 298 -0.16 2.96 16.17
CA GLU A 298 0.03 2.06 15.04
C GLU A 298 -1.02 0.92 15.03
N PRO A 299 -2.33 1.21 14.79
CA PRO A 299 -3.35 0.17 14.76
C PRO A 299 -3.30 -0.68 13.49
N LEU A 300 -2.63 -0.23 12.45
CA LEU A 300 -2.50 -0.88 11.14
C LEU A 300 -1.03 -1.03 10.74
N VAL A 301 -0.78 -1.96 9.81
CA VAL A 301 0.50 -2.12 9.11
C VAL A 301 0.24 -2.38 7.63
N GLU A 302 1.11 -1.88 6.78
CA GLU A 302 1.12 -2.20 5.36
C GLU A 302 1.81 -3.55 5.14
N ILE A 303 1.03 -4.55 4.70
CA ILE A 303 1.52 -5.93 4.53
C ILE A 303 2.10 -6.19 3.16
N THR A 304 1.73 -5.40 2.15
CA THR A 304 2.21 -5.53 0.76
C THR A 304 2.15 -4.21 0.02
N GLN A 305 3.12 -3.99 -0.86
CA GLN A 305 3.20 -2.87 -1.78
C GLN A 305 4.18 -3.21 -2.93
N ALA A 306 4.45 -2.27 -3.83
CA ALA A 306 5.34 -2.49 -4.97
C ALA A 306 6.75 -2.99 -4.58
N LYS A 307 7.30 -2.60 -3.42
CA LYS A 307 8.60 -3.12 -2.91
C LYS A 307 8.48 -4.50 -2.24
N GLY A 308 7.41 -5.25 -2.52
CA GLY A 308 7.19 -6.63 -2.12
C GLY A 308 6.35 -6.82 -0.85
N THR A 309 6.13 -8.08 -0.51
CA THR A 309 5.35 -8.49 0.66
C THR A 309 6.13 -8.32 1.97
N SER A 310 5.41 -7.92 3.00
CA SER A 310 5.86 -7.93 4.41
C SER A 310 5.12 -8.99 5.23
N GLU A 311 4.33 -9.89 4.61
CA GLU A 311 3.59 -10.94 5.33
C GLU A 311 4.54 -11.89 6.06
N THR A 312 5.38 -12.59 5.30
CA THR A 312 6.37 -13.54 5.81
C THR A 312 7.50 -13.76 4.80
N HIS A 313 8.46 -14.60 5.16
CA HIS A 313 9.61 -14.96 4.31
C HIS A 313 9.86 -16.47 4.33
N PRO A 314 10.33 -17.12 3.24
CA PRO A 314 10.56 -18.56 3.19
C PRO A 314 11.49 -19.12 4.28
N PHE A 315 12.43 -18.32 4.78
CA PHE A 315 13.31 -18.73 5.88
C PHE A 315 12.64 -18.67 7.27
N LEU A 316 11.57 -17.88 7.42
CA LEU A 316 10.77 -17.83 8.64
C LEU A 316 9.66 -18.88 8.58
N SER A 317 8.94 -18.96 7.45
CA SER A 317 7.76 -19.82 7.24
C SER A 317 8.07 -20.96 6.26
N LYS A 318 8.86 -21.92 6.69
CA LYS A 318 9.39 -23.02 5.83
C LYS A 318 8.32 -23.95 5.28
N ASN A 319 7.15 -24.03 5.93
CA ASN A 319 6.05 -24.92 5.58
C ASN A 319 4.91 -24.18 4.86
N ASP A 320 5.12 -22.92 4.47
CA ASP A 320 4.19 -22.11 3.71
C ASP A 320 4.63 -22.04 2.25
N GLU A 321 3.90 -22.70 1.37
CA GLU A 321 4.18 -22.72 -0.08
C GLU A 321 4.11 -21.34 -0.75
N TRP A 322 3.45 -20.36 -0.11
CA TRP A 322 3.28 -19.00 -0.62
C TRP A 322 4.19 -17.96 0.06
N ALA A 323 5.06 -18.39 0.97
CA ALA A 323 5.98 -17.49 1.67
C ALA A 323 6.93 -16.71 0.72
N ALA A 324 7.14 -17.22 -0.49
CA ALA A 324 7.98 -16.58 -1.52
C ALA A 324 7.21 -15.61 -2.44
N PHE A 325 5.87 -15.50 -2.29
CA PHE A 325 5.05 -14.64 -3.15
C PHE A 325 5.48 -13.18 -3.01
N GLU A 326 5.93 -12.57 -4.13
CA GLU A 326 6.43 -11.19 -4.20
C GLU A 326 7.43 -10.83 -3.08
N ALA A 327 8.20 -11.81 -2.60
CA ALA A 327 9.25 -11.58 -1.62
C ALA A 327 10.45 -10.93 -2.30
N VAL A 328 10.85 -9.74 -1.86
CA VAL A 328 12.08 -9.08 -2.32
C VAL A 328 13.26 -9.71 -1.58
N THR A 329 13.85 -10.74 -2.18
CA THR A 329 14.80 -11.63 -1.51
C THR A 329 16.27 -11.20 -1.60
N ASN A 330 16.64 -10.21 -2.41
CA ASN A 330 18.05 -9.82 -2.57
C ASN A 330 18.23 -8.34 -2.87
N HIS A 331 18.87 -7.63 -1.95
CA HIS A 331 19.72 -6.51 -2.30
C HIS A 331 21.13 -7.05 -2.60
N PRO A 332 21.71 -6.81 -3.80
CA PRO A 332 23.10 -7.14 -4.05
C PRO A 332 23.97 -6.40 -3.02
N GLY A 333 24.71 -7.16 -2.19
CA GLY A 333 25.60 -6.62 -1.17
C GLY A 333 25.08 -6.66 0.26
N GLU A 334 23.81 -6.98 0.52
CA GLU A 334 23.27 -7.09 1.87
C GLU A 334 23.13 -8.54 2.31
N ASN A 335 23.60 -8.80 3.51
CA ASN A 335 23.37 -10.07 4.21
C ASN A 335 21.97 -9.99 4.89
N ILE A 336 20.89 -9.91 4.04
CA ILE A 336 19.48 -9.82 4.48
C ILE A 336 19.13 -10.94 5.46
N LEU A 337 19.81 -12.08 5.36
CA LEU A 337 19.56 -13.25 6.20
C LEU A 337 19.93 -13.05 7.69
N LYS A 338 20.65 -11.99 8.05
CA LYS A 338 21.07 -11.80 9.44
C LYS A 338 19.99 -11.23 10.35
N ASN A 339 18.95 -10.56 9.82
CA ASN A 339 17.95 -9.86 10.62
C ASN A 339 16.54 -9.96 10.01
N LEU A 340 16.07 -11.17 9.69
CA LEU A 340 14.70 -11.40 9.22
C LEU A 340 13.68 -11.24 10.37
N SER A 341 14.05 -11.68 11.58
CA SER A 341 13.19 -11.50 12.76
C SER A 341 12.99 -10.02 13.03
N GLY A 342 11.76 -9.63 13.34
CA GLY A 342 11.33 -8.24 13.50
C GLY A 342 11.11 -7.47 12.17
N SER A 343 11.19 -8.16 11.01
CA SER A 343 10.96 -7.56 9.70
C SER A 343 9.61 -7.93 9.08
N TYR A 344 8.96 -8.98 9.54
CA TYR A 344 7.75 -9.52 8.91
C TYR A 344 6.57 -9.57 9.87
N VAL A 345 5.38 -9.31 9.34
CA VAL A 345 4.13 -9.18 10.10
C VAL A 345 3.79 -10.44 10.88
N ARG A 346 3.92 -11.63 10.26
CA ARG A 346 3.62 -12.91 10.92
C ARG A 346 4.58 -13.19 12.08
N ASP A 347 5.86 -12.90 11.89
CA ASP A 347 6.88 -13.00 12.95
C ASP A 347 6.60 -12.03 14.10
N ALA A 348 6.15 -10.80 13.76
CA ALA A 348 5.72 -9.83 14.77
C ALA A 348 4.51 -10.33 15.59
N TYR A 349 3.50 -10.92 14.94
CA TYR A 349 2.36 -11.52 15.66
C TYR A 349 2.81 -12.64 16.60
N LEU A 350 3.72 -13.52 16.16
CA LEU A 350 4.28 -14.58 17.01
C LEU A 350 5.07 -14.01 18.19
N SER A 351 5.89 -12.99 17.94
CA SER A 351 6.64 -12.30 18.98
C SER A 351 5.72 -11.62 20.01
N GLY A 352 4.62 -11.03 19.54
CA GLY A 352 3.59 -10.45 20.40
C GLY A 352 2.90 -11.49 21.28
N LEU A 353 2.56 -12.67 20.76
CA LEU A 353 2.02 -13.78 21.55
C LEU A 353 3.03 -14.29 22.59
N ASN A 354 4.30 -14.35 22.23
CA ASN A 354 5.36 -14.76 23.15
C ASN A 354 5.52 -13.76 24.33
N LEU A 355 5.35 -12.47 24.08
CA LEU A 355 5.27 -11.46 25.14
C LEU A 355 4.04 -11.67 26.03
N SER A 356 2.85 -11.91 25.43
CA SER A 356 1.64 -12.22 26.18
C SER A 356 1.82 -13.44 27.09
N ALA A 357 2.45 -14.51 26.62
CA ALA A 357 2.73 -15.70 27.41
C ALA A 357 3.62 -15.42 28.63
N GLN A 358 4.40 -14.34 28.60
CA GLN A 358 5.23 -13.85 29.70
C GLN A 358 4.51 -12.83 30.60
N GLY A 359 3.22 -12.55 30.35
CA GLY A 359 2.44 -11.56 31.08
C GLY A 359 2.72 -10.11 30.67
N ILE A 360 3.34 -9.90 29.52
CA ILE A 360 3.66 -8.59 28.95
C ILE A 360 2.61 -8.23 27.89
N ILE A 361 2.27 -6.95 27.75
CA ILE A 361 1.33 -6.47 26.74
C ILE A 361 1.85 -6.80 25.32
N ASN A 362 1.00 -7.35 24.46
CA ASN A 362 1.31 -7.60 23.07
C ASN A 362 1.21 -6.31 22.24
N PRO A 363 2.31 -5.73 21.73
CA PRO A 363 2.29 -4.48 20.97
C PRO A 363 1.94 -4.66 19.49
N PHE A 364 1.81 -5.89 19.01
CA PHE A 364 1.69 -6.23 17.59
C PHE A 364 0.29 -6.74 17.23
N LYS A 365 -0.77 -6.17 17.84
CA LYS A 365 -2.18 -6.46 17.51
C LYS A 365 -2.73 -5.54 16.42
N PHE A 366 -1.98 -5.31 15.36
CA PHE A 366 -2.40 -4.45 14.25
C PHE A 366 -3.24 -5.19 13.21
N GLY A 367 -4.11 -4.45 12.49
CA GLY A 367 -4.74 -4.89 11.25
C GLY A 367 -3.80 -4.68 10.06
N VAL A 368 -4.16 -5.22 8.91
CA VAL A 368 -3.32 -5.14 7.70
C VAL A 368 -4.01 -4.38 6.58
N ILE A 369 -3.21 -3.66 5.77
CA ILE A 369 -3.63 -3.07 4.49
C ILE A 369 -2.59 -3.37 3.41
N GLY A 370 -2.96 -3.22 2.14
CA GLY A 370 -2.03 -3.08 1.03
C GLY A 370 -2.03 -1.65 0.54
N SER A 371 -0.97 -1.23 -0.15
CA SER A 371 -0.83 0.11 -0.75
C SER A 371 0.10 0.08 -1.96
N SER A 372 0.31 1.23 -2.64
CA SER A 372 1.18 1.27 -3.82
C SER A 372 2.61 1.72 -3.53
N ASP A 373 2.78 2.70 -2.68
CA ASP A 373 4.02 3.46 -2.55
C ASP A 373 4.45 4.05 -3.93
N THR A 374 3.45 4.46 -4.71
CA THR A 374 3.70 5.05 -6.04
C THR A 374 4.37 6.40 -5.93
N HIS A 375 5.28 6.69 -6.88
CA HIS A 375 5.95 7.98 -6.99
C HIS A 375 5.57 8.70 -8.31
N VAL A 376 4.41 8.33 -8.88
CA VAL A 376 3.86 8.96 -10.10
C VAL A 376 2.41 9.41 -9.91
N ALA A 377 2.01 9.68 -8.64
CA ALA A 377 0.68 10.10 -8.24
C ALA A 377 -0.44 9.06 -8.46
N GLY A 378 -0.13 7.91 -9.04
CA GLY A 378 -1.07 6.83 -9.31
C GLY A 378 -0.44 5.45 -9.25
N GLY A 379 -1.08 4.48 -8.58
CA GLY A 379 -0.57 3.12 -8.43
C GLY A 379 -0.93 2.20 -9.61
N SER A 380 -0.05 1.24 -9.90
CA SER A 380 -0.29 0.14 -10.87
C SER A 380 -0.92 -1.04 -10.14
N TYR A 381 -2.24 -1.12 -10.07
CA TYR A 381 -2.97 -2.15 -9.31
C TYR A 381 -3.30 -3.41 -10.12
N THR A 382 -2.87 -3.50 -11.37
CA THR A 382 -3.06 -4.69 -12.21
C THR A 382 -1.77 -5.06 -12.90
N GLU A 383 -1.49 -6.34 -12.99
CA GLU A 383 -0.31 -6.88 -13.67
C GLU A 383 -0.31 -6.50 -15.16
N GLU A 384 -1.43 -6.66 -15.83
CA GLU A 384 -1.59 -6.36 -17.25
C GLU A 384 -1.26 -4.91 -17.61
N THR A 385 -1.63 -3.95 -16.77
CA THR A 385 -1.47 -2.52 -17.07
C THR A 385 -0.42 -1.85 -16.18
N HIS A 386 0.57 -2.62 -15.73
CA HIS A 386 1.70 -2.08 -14.97
C HIS A 386 2.45 -1.03 -15.79
N PHE A 387 2.67 0.15 -15.21
CA PHE A 387 3.36 1.23 -15.90
C PHE A 387 4.67 1.64 -15.20
N SER A 388 4.65 1.88 -13.90
CA SER A 388 5.85 2.30 -13.16
C SER A 388 5.55 2.49 -11.68
N LYS A 389 6.61 2.50 -10.86
CA LYS A 389 6.58 2.97 -9.48
C LYS A 389 7.27 4.33 -9.32
N ILE A 390 8.42 4.56 -10.00
CA ILE A 390 9.34 5.69 -9.74
C ILE A 390 9.56 6.52 -11.03
N GLY A 391 8.54 6.70 -11.86
CA GLY A 391 8.58 7.60 -13.01
C GLY A 391 9.66 7.24 -14.02
N LEU A 392 10.64 8.14 -14.28
CA LEU A 392 11.68 7.92 -15.27
C LEU A 392 12.60 6.75 -14.95
N LEU A 393 12.70 6.35 -13.69
CA LEU A 393 13.62 5.27 -13.30
C LEU A 393 13.17 3.90 -13.80
N ASP A 394 11.87 3.68 -13.89
CA ASP A 394 11.27 2.39 -14.25
C ASP A 394 10.07 2.51 -15.23
N GLY A 395 9.88 3.67 -15.84
CA GLY A 395 8.76 3.94 -16.73
C GLY A 395 8.82 3.19 -18.08
N GLU A 396 9.98 2.65 -18.45
CA GLU A 396 10.16 1.88 -19.68
C GLU A 396 10.53 0.43 -19.37
N PRO A 397 10.05 -0.57 -20.13
CA PRO A 397 10.32 -1.98 -19.90
C PRO A 397 11.81 -2.34 -19.79
N TYR A 398 12.69 -1.76 -20.61
CA TYR A 398 14.13 -2.01 -20.54
C TYR A 398 14.77 -1.40 -19.28
N LEU A 399 14.22 -0.29 -18.75
CA LEU A 399 14.70 0.34 -17.51
C LEU A 399 14.32 -0.49 -16.28
N ARG A 400 13.10 -1.06 -16.25
CA ARG A 400 12.67 -1.94 -15.17
C ARG A 400 13.10 -3.39 -15.34
N GLY A 401 13.73 -3.74 -16.48
CA GLY A 401 14.44 -5.00 -16.72
C GLY A 401 13.58 -6.16 -17.17
N SER A 402 12.36 -5.91 -17.64
CA SER A 402 11.46 -6.94 -18.19
C SER A 402 11.80 -7.32 -19.62
N VAL A 403 12.46 -6.42 -20.36
CA VAL A 403 12.95 -6.69 -21.73
C VAL A 403 14.44 -6.39 -21.85
N PRO A 404 15.15 -7.02 -22.81
CA PRO A 404 16.57 -6.79 -23.04
C PRO A 404 16.90 -5.32 -23.36
N TYR A 405 18.08 -4.89 -22.93
CA TYR A 405 18.65 -3.57 -23.27
C TYR A 405 19.62 -3.71 -24.45
N ASP A 406 19.06 -3.82 -25.63
CA ASP A 406 19.76 -4.05 -26.88
C ASP A 406 19.88 -2.80 -27.78
N GLY A 407 20.24 -2.99 -29.03
CA GLY A 407 20.42 -1.93 -30.00
C GLY A 407 21.71 -1.12 -29.79
N LEU A 408 21.80 0.04 -30.46
CA LEU A 408 23.00 0.87 -30.44
C LEU A 408 23.34 1.36 -29.02
N TYR A 409 22.34 1.77 -28.24
CA TYR A 409 22.56 2.26 -26.88
C TYR A 409 23.01 1.16 -25.92
N GLY A 410 22.45 -0.05 -26.02
CA GLY A 410 22.91 -1.21 -25.26
C GLY A 410 24.35 -1.59 -25.60
N PHE A 411 24.71 -1.60 -26.90
CA PHE A 411 26.06 -1.84 -27.35
C PHE A 411 27.05 -0.80 -26.80
N VAL A 412 26.74 0.49 -26.91
CA VAL A 412 27.56 1.59 -26.39
C VAL A 412 27.72 1.52 -24.88
N THR A 413 26.62 1.25 -24.16
CA THR A 413 26.66 1.12 -22.68
C THR A 413 27.57 -0.05 -22.27
N ARG A 414 27.45 -1.19 -22.92
CA ARG A 414 28.31 -2.36 -22.66
C ARG A 414 29.79 -2.07 -22.93
N LEU A 415 30.07 -1.29 -23.95
CA LEU A 415 31.47 -0.90 -24.30
C LEU A 415 32.06 0.07 -23.27
N LEU A 416 31.26 1.07 -22.84
CA LEU A 416 31.74 2.15 -21.96
C LEU A 416 31.59 1.84 -20.46
N ARG A 417 30.64 1.01 -20.10
CA ARG A 417 30.30 0.64 -18.71
C ARG A 417 29.86 -0.82 -18.60
N PRO A 418 30.74 -1.80 -18.83
CA PRO A 418 30.42 -3.22 -18.82
C PRO A 418 29.80 -3.65 -17.48
N ASP A 419 30.24 -3.09 -16.35
CA ASP A 419 29.71 -3.38 -15.01
C ASP A 419 28.25 -2.92 -14.80
N SER A 420 27.69 -2.14 -15.73
CA SER A 420 26.30 -1.70 -15.71
C SER A 420 25.35 -2.66 -16.44
N ILE A 421 25.88 -3.73 -17.02
CA ILE A 421 25.12 -4.74 -17.76
C ILE A 421 25.21 -6.08 -17.05
N ILE A 422 24.09 -6.77 -16.96
CA ILE A 422 24.01 -8.18 -16.55
C ILE A 422 23.51 -9.03 -17.71
N GLU A 423 23.91 -10.28 -17.76
CA GLU A 423 23.43 -11.26 -18.73
C GLU A 423 22.50 -12.26 -18.05
N VAL A 424 21.30 -12.45 -18.64
CA VAL A 424 20.33 -13.45 -18.23
C VAL A 424 19.78 -14.10 -19.49
N ASP A 425 19.74 -15.44 -19.54
CA ASP A 425 19.25 -16.22 -20.69
C ASP A 425 19.91 -15.86 -22.04
N GLY A 426 21.17 -15.39 -22.00
CA GLY A 426 21.91 -14.95 -23.20
C GLY A 426 21.59 -13.52 -23.65
N ASN A 427 20.69 -12.82 -22.97
CA ASN A 427 20.29 -11.43 -23.24
C ASN A 427 20.91 -10.47 -22.23
N ASN A 428 21.13 -9.21 -22.66
CA ASN A 428 21.71 -8.17 -21.81
C ASN A 428 20.63 -7.31 -21.17
N TYR A 429 20.77 -7.02 -19.88
CA TYR A 429 19.88 -6.15 -19.11
C TYR A 429 20.69 -5.09 -18.34
N LEU A 430 20.06 -3.95 -18.03
CA LEU A 430 20.71 -2.94 -17.19
C LEU A 430 20.90 -3.46 -15.76
N GLY A 431 22.08 -3.29 -15.19
CA GLY A 431 22.37 -3.69 -13.81
C GLY A 431 21.47 -3.01 -12.77
N VAL A 432 21.10 -1.75 -12.99
CA VAL A 432 20.15 -1.02 -12.13
C VAL A 432 18.77 -1.67 -12.12
N SER A 433 18.37 -2.35 -13.18
CA SER A 433 17.08 -3.03 -13.28
C SER A 433 16.99 -4.30 -12.44
N THR A 434 18.08 -4.83 -11.91
CA THR A 434 18.08 -6.05 -11.06
C THR A 434 17.25 -5.92 -9.81
N ARG A 435 17.08 -4.70 -9.30
CA ARG A 435 16.21 -4.40 -8.17
C ARG A 435 14.78 -4.14 -8.63
N LEU A 436 14.60 -3.34 -9.68
CA LEU A 436 13.30 -2.89 -10.17
C LEU A 436 12.46 -4.04 -10.70
N ILE A 437 13.07 -5.02 -11.38
CA ILE A 437 12.39 -6.21 -11.90
C ILE A 437 11.73 -7.07 -10.80
N ARG A 438 12.18 -6.93 -9.55
CA ARG A 438 11.66 -7.65 -8.40
C ARG A 438 10.51 -6.94 -7.71
N PHE A 439 10.19 -5.72 -8.12
CA PHE A 439 9.01 -5.01 -7.59
C PHE A 439 7.74 -5.70 -8.09
N GLY A 440 6.77 -5.87 -7.20
CA GLY A 440 5.43 -6.34 -7.52
C GLY A 440 4.55 -5.23 -8.12
N SER A 441 3.35 -5.58 -8.49
CA SER A 441 2.29 -4.58 -8.69
C SER A 441 1.88 -3.95 -7.35
N SER A 442 1.11 -2.87 -7.43
CA SER A 442 0.65 -2.18 -6.22
C SER A 442 -0.39 -2.98 -5.44
N GLY A 443 -0.29 -2.96 -4.12
CA GLY A 443 -1.35 -3.43 -3.24
C GLY A 443 -2.51 -2.43 -3.11
N LEU A 444 -3.63 -2.88 -2.55
CA LEU A 444 -4.78 -2.06 -2.17
C LEU A 444 -5.17 -2.30 -0.72
N ALA A 445 -5.58 -1.22 -0.05
CA ALA A 445 -6.29 -1.30 1.22
C ALA A 445 -7.77 -1.64 0.97
N GLY A 446 -8.25 -2.72 1.58
CA GLY A 446 -9.66 -3.02 1.69
C GLY A 446 -10.17 -2.70 3.10
N VAL A 447 -11.37 -2.14 3.23
CA VAL A 447 -11.97 -1.79 4.52
C VAL A 447 -13.46 -2.08 4.54
N TRP A 448 -13.94 -2.63 5.65
CA TRP A 448 -15.37 -2.82 5.89
C TRP A 448 -15.90 -1.65 6.73
N ALA A 449 -16.69 -0.79 6.10
CA ALA A 449 -17.27 0.39 6.73
C ALA A 449 -18.75 0.55 6.39
N GLU A 450 -19.49 1.23 7.25
CA GLU A 450 -20.93 1.43 7.13
C GLU A 450 -21.27 2.33 5.94
N GLU A 451 -20.40 3.30 5.63
CA GLU A 451 -20.56 4.25 4.53
C GLU A 451 -19.20 4.76 4.05
N ASN A 452 -19.14 5.33 2.84
CA ASN A 452 -17.93 5.92 2.28
C ASN A 452 -17.75 7.37 2.77
N THR A 453 -17.37 7.52 4.04
CA THR A 453 -17.07 8.82 4.65
C THR A 453 -15.76 8.74 5.45
N ARG A 454 -15.10 9.89 5.64
CA ARG A 454 -13.87 9.98 6.48
C ARG A 454 -14.08 9.34 7.83
N GLU A 455 -15.21 9.64 8.48
CA GLU A 455 -15.50 9.14 9.81
C GLU A 455 -15.66 7.63 9.83
N SER A 456 -16.51 7.08 8.96
CA SER A 456 -16.81 5.64 8.95
C SER A 456 -15.58 4.81 8.58
N ILE A 457 -14.85 5.21 7.53
CA ILE A 457 -13.62 4.52 7.09
C ILE A 457 -12.52 4.64 8.15
N TYR A 458 -12.29 5.82 8.73
CA TYR A 458 -11.28 5.99 9.78
C TYR A 458 -11.60 5.17 11.05
N ASN A 459 -12.88 5.13 11.44
CA ASN A 459 -13.30 4.30 12.55
C ASN A 459 -13.11 2.81 12.26
N ALA A 460 -13.29 2.37 11.02
CA ALA A 460 -12.97 1.00 10.59
C ALA A 460 -11.46 0.72 10.64
N PHE A 461 -10.61 1.66 10.27
CA PHE A 461 -9.15 1.57 10.49
C PHE A 461 -8.81 1.36 11.97
N ARG A 462 -9.44 2.11 12.86
CA ARG A 462 -9.26 1.97 14.31
C ARG A 462 -9.75 0.62 14.84
N ARG A 463 -10.84 0.09 14.30
CA ARG A 463 -11.33 -1.26 14.62
C ARG A 463 -10.51 -2.36 13.96
N LYS A 464 -9.55 -2.01 13.07
CA LYS A 464 -8.75 -2.95 12.28
C LYS A 464 -9.60 -3.87 11.39
N GLU A 465 -10.75 -3.38 10.98
CA GLU A 465 -11.67 -4.08 10.07
C GLU A 465 -11.22 -3.88 8.62
N THR A 466 -9.97 -4.27 8.38
CA THR A 466 -9.21 -4.01 7.16
C THR A 466 -8.53 -5.27 6.65
N PHE A 467 -8.23 -5.28 5.37
CA PHE A 467 -7.44 -6.31 4.71
C PHE A 467 -6.61 -5.71 3.57
N GLY A 468 -5.51 -6.35 3.22
CA GLY A 468 -4.68 -5.99 2.08
C GLY A 468 -4.94 -6.92 0.90
N THR A 469 -4.86 -6.40 -0.33
CA THR A 469 -4.77 -7.20 -1.55
C THR A 469 -3.49 -6.88 -2.31
N SER A 470 -3.07 -7.76 -3.21
CA SER A 470 -1.94 -7.54 -4.12
C SER A 470 -2.38 -6.90 -5.45
N GLY A 471 -3.50 -6.12 -5.43
CA GLY A 471 -4.04 -5.39 -6.58
C GLY A 471 -5.50 -5.72 -6.89
N PRO A 472 -5.88 -6.99 -7.11
CA PRO A 472 -7.28 -7.35 -7.33
C PRO A 472 -8.19 -6.95 -6.16
N ARG A 473 -9.42 -6.50 -6.45
CA ARG A 473 -10.40 -6.12 -5.43
C ARG A 473 -11.18 -7.32 -4.91
N ILE A 474 -10.47 -8.35 -4.50
CA ILE A 474 -11.04 -9.51 -3.80
C ILE A 474 -11.61 -9.03 -2.47
N LYS A 475 -12.88 -9.36 -2.21
CA LYS A 475 -13.53 -9.06 -0.93
C LYS A 475 -13.42 -10.28 -0.03
N VAL A 476 -13.04 -10.06 1.23
CA VAL A 476 -12.99 -11.13 2.23
C VAL A 476 -13.71 -10.70 3.52
N ARG A 477 -14.65 -11.52 4.00
CA ARG A 477 -15.20 -11.44 5.34
C ARG A 477 -14.62 -12.54 6.20
N PHE A 478 -14.24 -12.19 7.41
CA PHE A 478 -13.68 -13.11 8.37
C PHE A 478 -14.23 -12.80 9.77
N PHE A 479 -15.00 -13.74 10.30
CA PHE A 479 -15.58 -13.66 11.63
C PHE A 479 -15.22 -14.90 12.42
N ALA A 480 -15.16 -14.76 13.75
CA ALA A 480 -14.95 -15.87 14.64
C ALA A 480 -15.83 -15.74 15.91
N GLY A 481 -16.27 -16.86 16.45
CA GLY A 481 -17.06 -16.86 17.69
C GLY A 481 -17.69 -18.19 18.02
N PHE A 482 -18.55 -18.17 19.00
CA PHE A 482 -19.18 -19.37 19.55
C PHE A 482 -20.69 -19.47 19.21
N ASN A 483 -21.22 -18.50 18.47
CA ASN A 483 -22.65 -18.36 18.18
C ASN A 483 -23.01 -18.68 16.72
N PHE A 484 -22.20 -19.51 16.03
CA PHE A 484 -22.45 -19.96 14.67
C PHE A 484 -23.00 -21.40 14.56
N GLU A 485 -23.48 -22.00 15.63
CA GLU A 485 -23.84 -23.44 15.64
C GLU A 485 -24.93 -23.76 14.61
N ASP A 486 -26.02 -22.99 14.62
CA ASP A 486 -27.16 -23.18 13.74
C ASP A 486 -27.12 -22.29 12.48
N SER A 487 -26.01 -21.55 12.25
CA SER A 487 -25.88 -20.65 11.12
C SER A 487 -25.66 -21.42 9.81
N THR A 488 -26.35 -21.00 8.77
CA THR A 488 -26.23 -21.53 7.40
C THR A 488 -26.02 -20.38 6.42
N PHE A 489 -25.43 -20.68 5.25
CA PHE A 489 -25.24 -19.68 4.18
C PHE A 489 -26.55 -19.25 3.49
N ASN A 490 -27.66 -19.92 3.76
CA ASN A 490 -28.99 -19.54 3.27
C ASN A 490 -29.74 -18.60 4.21
N ASP A 491 -29.19 -18.32 5.39
CA ASP A 491 -29.78 -17.36 6.33
C ASP A 491 -29.58 -15.93 5.82
N PRO A 492 -30.65 -15.18 5.51
CA PRO A 492 -30.54 -13.81 5.04
C PRO A 492 -29.96 -12.84 6.09
N ASN A 493 -30.00 -13.22 7.38
CA ASN A 493 -29.47 -12.43 8.48
C ASN A 493 -28.04 -12.84 8.88
N LEU A 494 -27.42 -13.76 8.16
CA LEU A 494 -26.11 -14.32 8.53
C LEU A 494 -25.07 -13.24 8.88
N ILE A 495 -24.96 -12.19 8.08
CA ILE A 495 -23.96 -11.13 8.29
C ILE A 495 -24.35 -10.23 9.47
N GLN A 496 -25.63 -9.89 9.60
CA GLN A 496 -26.12 -9.13 10.74
C GLN A 496 -25.89 -9.90 12.05
N ASP A 497 -26.15 -11.20 12.06
CA ASP A 497 -25.89 -12.09 13.19
C ASP A 497 -24.39 -12.24 13.46
N ALA A 498 -23.56 -12.29 12.42
CA ALA A 498 -22.11 -12.33 12.56
C ALA A 498 -21.60 -11.07 13.29
N TYR A 499 -22.05 -9.88 12.90
CA TYR A 499 -21.66 -8.63 13.57
C TYR A 499 -22.21 -8.49 14.98
N SER A 500 -23.44 -8.92 15.24
CA SER A 500 -24.10 -8.72 16.53
C SER A 500 -23.73 -9.75 17.61
N LYS A 501 -23.31 -10.96 17.20
CA LYS A 501 -23.12 -12.12 18.11
C LYS A 501 -21.69 -12.68 18.11
N ASN A 502 -20.85 -12.28 17.16
CA ASN A 502 -19.51 -12.83 16.96
C ASN A 502 -18.51 -11.68 16.70
N THR A 503 -17.24 -12.00 16.57
CA THR A 503 -16.16 -11.04 16.43
C THR A 503 -15.70 -10.96 14.95
N PRO A 504 -15.70 -9.77 14.31
CA PRO A 504 -15.15 -9.57 12.99
C PRO A 504 -13.61 -9.55 13.01
N MET A 505 -12.98 -9.55 11.81
CA MET A 505 -11.54 -9.34 11.66
C MET A 505 -11.07 -8.10 12.43
N GLY A 506 -9.84 -8.14 12.95
CA GLY A 506 -9.25 -7.08 13.78
C GLY A 506 -9.61 -7.17 15.27
N GLY A 507 -10.57 -7.99 15.65
CA GLY A 507 -11.01 -8.16 17.04
C GLY A 507 -10.35 -9.36 17.76
N ASP A 508 -10.53 -9.41 19.07
CA ASP A 508 -10.10 -10.51 19.92
C ASP A 508 -11.29 -11.36 20.34
N ILE A 509 -11.13 -12.69 20.39
CA ILE A 509 -12.10 -13.63 20.96
C ILE A 509 -11.64 -14.00 22.36
N ILE A 510 -12.50 -13.79 23.34
CA ILE A 510 -12.26 -14.27 24.70
C ILE A 510 -12.80 -15.70 24.78
N HIS A 511 -11.97 -16.62 25.29
CA HIS A 511 -12.31 -18.04 25.42
C HIS A 511 -13.61 -18.26 26.22
N GLU A 512 -14.55 -18.99 25.61
CA GLU A 512 -15.72 -19.51 26.29
C GLU A 512 -15.47 -20.95 26.72
N LYS A 513 -15.58 -21.21 28.05
CA LYS A 513 -15.20 -22.50 28.64
C LYS A 513 -15.85 -23.70 27.93
N GLY A 514 -14.97 -24.61 27.45
CA GLY A 514 -15.40 -25.87 26.83
C GLY A 514 -15.82 -25.76 25.36
N LYS A 515 -15.70 -24.59 24.74
CA LYS A 515 -16.07 -24.40 23.33
C LYS A 515 -14.85 -24.12 22.44
N ASN A 516 -14.86 -24.72 21.24
CA ASN A 516 -13.95 -24.41 20.15
C ASN A 516 -14.63 -23.37 19.24
N PRO A 517 -14.01 -22.20 18.97
CA PRO A 517 -14.62 -21.19 18.13
C PRO A 517 -14.85 -21.70 16.71
N LYS A 518 -15.94 -21.24 16.11
CA LYS A 518 -16.26 -21.46 14.69
C LYS A 518 -15.92 -20.20 13.91
N PHE A 519 -15.27 -20.36 12.78
CA PHE A 519 -14.87 -19.27 11.90
C PHE A 519 -15.78 -19.25 10.67
N LEU A 520 -16.27 -18.07 10.30
CA LEU A 520 -16.97 -17.79 9.05
C LEU A 520 -16.01 -17.09 8.12
N LEU A 521 -15.78 -17.67 6.94
CA LEU A 521 -15.01 -17.07 5.85
C LEU A 521 -15.88 -16.97 4.61
N TRP A 522 -15.83 -15.79 3.98
CA TRP A 522 -16.58 -15.53 2.77
C TRP A 522 -15.74 -14.63 1.86
N ALA A 523 -15.29 -15.18 0.73
CA ALA A 523 -14.50 -14.47 -0.27
C ALA A 523 -15.26 -14.35 -1.58
N ILE A 524 -15.12 -13.20 -2.25
CA ILE A 524 -15.69 -12.91 -3.57
C ILE A 524 -14.55 -12.38 -4.45
N SER A 525 -14.40 -12.96 -5.66
CA SER A 525 -13.38 -12.55 -6.62
C SER A 525 -13.57 -11.10 -7.10
N ASP A 526 -12.50 -10.50 -7.59
CA ASP A 526 -12.61 -9.30 -8.41
C ASP A 526 -13.18 -9.70 -9.78
N PRO A 527 -14.28 -9.10 -10.25
CA PRO A 527 -14.83 -9.39 -11.59
C PRO A 527 -13.87 -9.11 -12.76
N LEU A 528 -12.81 -8.31 -12.52
CA LEU A 528 -11.75 -8.03 -13.50
C LEU A 528 -10.47 -8.84 -13.27
N GLY A 529 -10.45 -9.67 -12.22
CA GLY A 529 -9.34 -10.55 -11.86
C GLY A 529 -9.57 -12.00 -12.28
N ALA A 530 -8.75 -12.90 -11.76
CA ALA A 530 -8.94 -14.34 -11.94
C ALA A 530 -9.97 -14.90 -10.95
N PRO A 531 -10.61 -16.06 -11.26
CA PRO A 531 -11.44 -16.78 -10.30
C PRO A 531 -10.64 -17.22 -9.07
N LEU A 532 -11.32 -17.33 -7.93
CA LEU A 532 -10.72 -17.79 -6.67
C LEU A 532 -10.33 -19.26 -6.76
N GLN A 533 -9.17 -19.61 -6.18
CA GLN A 533 -8.67 -20.98 -6.11
C GLN A 533 -8.99 -21.61 -4.75
N ARG A 534 -8.71 -20.92 -3.64
CA ARG A 534 -8.90 -21.44 -2.28
C ARG A 534 -8.89 -20.33 -1.23
N ILE A 535 -9.37 -20.67 -0.06
CA ILE A 535 -9.20 -19.86 1.15
C ILE A 535 -8.30 -20.63 2.12
N GLN A 536 -7.34 -19.94 2.70
CA GLN A 536 -6.45 -20.42 3.74
C GLN A 536 -6.71 -19.67 5.06
N ILE A 537 -6.49 -20.35 6.18
CA ILE A 537 -6.28 -19.75 7.49
C ILE A 537 -4.84 -20.01 7.91
N ILE A 538 -4.16 -18.96 8.30
CA ILE A 538 -2.87 -19.03 8.96
C ILE A 538 -3.10 -18.89 10.46
N LYS A 539 -2.67 -19.90 11.22
CA LYS A 539 -2.66 -19.91 12.68
C LYS A 539 -1.23 -19.74 13.18
N GLY A 540 -1.03 -18.87 14.17
CA GLY A 540 0.20 -18.81 14.96
C GLY A 540 -0.11 -18.93 16.43
N TRP A 541 0.78 -19.59 17.20
CA TRP A 541 0.65 -19.76 18.65
C TRP A 541 2.00 -19.93 19.31
N VAL A 542 2.02 -19.88 20.64
CA VAL A 542 3.20 -20.20 21.44
C VAL A 542 2.91 -21.47 22.23
N GLU A 543 3.85 -22.42 22.23
CA GLU A 543 3.78 -23.66 22.97
C GLU A 543 5.14 -23.93 23.65
N GLU A 544 5.16 -24.04 24.97
CA GLU A 544 6.36 -24.23 25.77
C GLU A 544 7.48 -23.21 25.50
N GLY A 545 7.10 -21.98 25.16
CA GLY A 545 8.03 -20.89 24.81
C GLY A 545 8.49 -20.86 23.35
N GLU A 546 8.13 -21.87 22.56
CA GLU A 546 8.43 -21.92 21.13
C GLU A 546 7.30 -21.30 20.28
N GLN A 547 7.69 -20.53 19.27
CA GLN A 547 6.78 -19.93 18.31
C GLN A 547 6.40 -20.94 17.22
N MET A 548 5.12 -21.18 17.06
CA MET A 548 4.57 -22.17 16.16
C MET A 548 3.63 -21.53 15.14
N GLU A 549 3.63 -22.04 13.92
CA GLU A 549 2.67 -21.62 12.89
C GLU A 549 2.16 -22.79 12.05
N LYS A 550 0.98 -22.64 11.50
CA LYS A 550 0.41 -23.59 10.54
C LYS A 550 -0.51 -22.92 9.54
N VAL A 551 -0.40 -23.34 8.28
CA VAL A 551 -1.30 -22.96 7.20
C VAL A 551 -2.31 -24.07 6.97
N PHE A 552 -3.60 -23.74 6.99
CA PHE A 552 -4.71 -24.62 6.69
C PHE A 552 -5.45 -24.14 5.44
N ASP A 553 -5.57 -24.95 4.41
CA ASP A 553 -6.60 -24.73 3.42
C ASP A 553 -7.95 -25.07 4.06
N VAL A 554 -8.93 -24.18 3.96
CA VAL A 554 -10.22 -24.33 4.65
C VAL A 554 -11.40 -24.44 3.68
N ALA A 555 -11.19 -24.01 2.43
CA ALA A 555 -12.14 -24.18 1.34
C ALA A 555 -11.40 -24.20 0.00
N CYS A 556 -11.85 -25.05 -0.91
CA CYS A 556 -11.30 -25.20 -2.26
C CYS A 556 -12.37 -24.81 -3.29
N SER A 557 -11.93 -24.33 -4.46
CA SER A 557 -12.80 -24.12 -5.62
C SER A 557 -13.17 -25.41 -6.33
N ASP A 558 -13.98 -25.28 -7.37
CA ASP A 558 -14.36 -26.36 -8.31
C ASP A 558 -15.03 -27.57 -7.61
N GLY A 559 -15.66 -27.36 -6.46
CA GLY A 559 -16.27 -28.44 -5.67
C GLY A 559 -15.26 -29.44 -5.06
N LEU A 560 -13.97 -29.11 -5.08
CA LEU A 560 -12.92 -29.91 -4.48
C LEU A 560 -13.00 -29.87 -2.95
N SER A 561 -12.54 -30.94 -2.30
CA SER A 561 -12.52 -31.04 -0.83
C SER A 561 -11.10 -30.92 -0.30
N VAL A 562 -10.98 -30.27 0.85
CA VAL A 562 -9.71 -30.20 1.59
C VAL A 562 -9.34 -31.61 2.08
N ASP A 563 -8.11 -32.05 1.82
CA ASP A 563 -7.57 -33.28 2.38
C ASP A 563 -7.45 -33.19 3.90
N THR A 564 -8.06 -34.13 4.62
CA THR A 564 -8.17 -34.08 6.08
C THR A 564 -6.87 -34.38 6.83
N GLN A 565 -5.86 -34.98 6.16
CA GLN A 565 -4.57 -35.29 6.75
C GLN A 565 -3.56 -34.18 6.53
N THR A 566 -3.48 -33.68 5.30
CA THR A 566 -2.53 -32.63 4.91
C THR A 566 -3.06 -31.23 5.18
N HIS A 567 -4.39 -31.07 5.26
CA HIS A 567 -5.09 -29.78 5.30
C HIS A 567 -4.77 -28.93 4.06
N ARG A 568 -4.71 -29.55 2.88
CA ARG A 568 -4.46 -28.87 1.61
C ARG A 568 -5.56 -29.18 0.59
N CYS A 569 -5.86 -28.19 -0.25
CA CYS A 569 -6.68 -28.39 -1.44
C CYS A 569 -5.89 -29.14 -2.50
N PRO A 570 -6.53 -30.04 -3.23
CA PRO A 570 -5.94 -30.56 -4.48
C PRO A 570 -5.67 -29.42 -5.48
N ASP A 571 -4.78 -29.66 -6.43
CA ASP A 571 -4.60 -28.79 -7.59
C ASP A 571 -5.90 -28.74 -8.41
N ASN A 572 -6.45 -27.56 -8.64
CA ASN A 572 -7.65 -27.40 -9.47
C ASN A 572 -7.35 -27.42 -10.98
N GLY A 573 -6.08 -27.52 -11.36
CA GLY A 573 -5.61 -27.56 -12.75
C GLY A 573 -5.70 -26.24 -13.49
N ALA A 574 -5.89 -25.10 -12.79
CA ALA A 574 -5.84 -23.78 -13.40
C ALA A 574 -4.43 -23.47 -13.89
N LYS A 575 -4.35 -22.89 -15.08
CA LYS A 575 -3.07 -22.52 -15.71
C LYS A 575 -3.24 -21.19 -16.45
N VAL A 576 -2.16 -20.42 -16.51
CA VAL A 576 -2.02 -19.28 -17.40
C VAL A 576 -1.24 -19.71 -18.65
N ASN A 577 -1.69 -19.25 -19.82
CA ASN A 577 -0.93 -19.43 -21.05
C ASN A 577 0.14 -18.32 -21.13
N LEU A 578 1.40 -18.71 -21.12
CA LEU A 578 2.52 -17.76 -21.14
C LEU A 578 2.78 -17.14 -22.52
N ASP A 579 2.12 -17.59 -23.58
CA ASP A 579 2.27 -17.00 -24.93
C ASP A 579 1.44 -15.71 -25.08
N ASP A 580 0.30 -15.61 -24.35
CA ASP A 580 -0.64 -14.50 -24.49
C ASP A 580 -1.24 -14.03 -23.15
N CYS A 581 -0.82 -14.62 -22.04
CA CYS A 581 -1.34 -14.39 -20.69
C CYS A 581 -2.83 -14.67 -20.51
N SER A 582 -3.44 -15.44 -21.39
CA SER A 582 -4.83 -15.88 -21.22
C SER A 582 -4.97 -16.85 -20.06
N ILE A 583 -6.07 -16.72 -19.30
CA ILE A 583 -6.39 -17.57 -18.15
C ILE A 583 -7.57 -18.48 -18.45
N ASN A 584 -7.59 -19.64 -17.81
CA ASN A 584 -8.74 -20.55 -17.91
C ASN A 584 -9.84 -20.14 -16.91
N THR A 585 -10.85 -19.41 -17.38
CA THR A 585 -12.00 -18.97 -16.58
C THR A 585 -13.00 -20.07 -16.23
N GLN A 586 -12.82 -21.31 -16.74
CA GLN A 586 -13.65 -22.47 -16.39
C GLN A 586 -13.19 -23.18 -15.12
N ARG A 587 -12.08 -22.72 -14.52
CA ARG A 587 -11.54 -23.20 -13.26
C ARG A 587 -11.59 -22.11 -12.22
N GLY A 588 -11.82 -22.53 -10.97
CA GLY A 588 -12.00 -21.59 -9.85
C GLY A 588 -13.44 -21.10 -9.72
N ASP A 589 -13.73 -20.43 -8.63
CA ASP A 589 -15.06 -19.95 -8.29
C ASP A 589 -15.06 -18.42 -8.16
N SER A 590 -16.18 -17.77 -8.48
CA SER A 590 -16.39 -16.33 -8.24
C SER A 590 -16.64 -16.03 -6.75
N GLU A 591 -17.06 -17.02 -6.00
CA GLU A 591 -17.37 -16.94 -4.58
C GLU A 591 -16.95 -18.24 -3.88
N ILE A 592 -16.21 -18.13 -2.78
CA ILE A 592 -15.91 -19.26 -1.88
C ILE A 592 -16.32 -18.86 -0.47
N LYS A 593 -17.06 -19.74 0.22
CA LYS A 593 -17.49 -19.53 1.60
C LYS A 593 -17.48 -20.81 2.41
N THR A 594 -17.09 -20.72 3.65
CA THR A 594 -17.03 -21.86 4.55
C THR A 594 -17.22 -21.47 6.01
N PHE A 595 -17.70 -22.43 6.78
CA PHE A 595 -17.53 -22.45 8.23
C PHE A 595 -16.42 -23.45 8.56
N TRP A 596 -15.47 -23.00 9.38
CA TRP A 596 -14.33 -23.82 9.78
C TRP A 596 -14.13 -23.83 11.29
N ARG A 597 -13.61 -24.92 11.83
CA ARG A 597 -13.13 -25.04 13.21
C ARG A 597 -11.67 -25.50 13.18
N ASP A 598 -10.87 -24.93 14.07
CA ASP A 598 -9.50 -25.36 14.22
C ASP A 598 -9.42 -26.80 14.74
N PRO A 599 -8.95 -27.78 13.94
CA PRO A 599 -8.82 -29.17 14.36
C PRO A 599 -7.72 -29.36 15.43
N GLN A 600 -6.88 -28.35 15.63
CA GLN A 600 -5.78 -28.33 16.59
C GLN A 600 -6.00 -27.29 17.70
N PHE A 601 -7.25 -26.90 17.93
CA PHE A 601 -7.60 -25.98 19.00
C PHE A 601 -7.26 -26.57 20.37
N LYS A 602 -6.55 -25.81 21.19
CA LYS A 602 -6.23 -26.15 22.58
C LYS A 602 -6.80 -25.08 23.50
N ILE A 603 -7.57 -25.51 24.52
CA ILE A 603 -8.09 -24.62 25.55
C ILE A 603 -6.91 -23.99 26.32
N GLY A 604 -6.98 -22.66 26.51
CA GLY A 604 -5.94 -21.90 27.22
C GLY A 604 -4.71 -21.56 26.40
N GLN A 605 -4.65 -21.95 25.11
CA GLN A 605 -3.59 -21.53 24.20
C GLN A 605 -3.98 -20.21 23.53
N GLU A 606 -3.17 -19.18 23.72
CA GLU A 606 -3.29 -17.95 22.93
C GLU A 606 -2.82 -18.20 21.50
N ALA A 607 -3.61 -17.71 20.53
CA ALA A 607 -3.31 -17.85 19.11
C ALA A 607 -3.84 -16.67 18.30
N PHE A 608 -3.20 -16.34 17.22
CA PHE A 608 -3.81 -15.50 16.18
C PHE A 608 -4.26 -16.36 15.01
N TYR A 609 -5.24 -15.84 14.28
CA TYR A 609 -5.74 -16.40 13.02
C TYR A 609 -5.95 -15.27 12.03
N TYR A 610 -5.48 -15.45 10.79
CA TYR A 610 -5.86 -14.57 9.70
C TYR A 610 -6.15 -15.35 8.43
N ALA A 611 -6.98 -14.78 7.55
CA ALA A 611 -7.35 -15.37 6.27
C ALA A 611 -6.39 -14.93 5.16
N ARG A 612 -6.09 -15.86 4.24
CA ARG A 612 -5.45 -15.59 2.96
C ARG A 612 -6.30 -16.19 1.85
N VAL A 613 -6.66 -15.38 0.86
CA VAL A 613 -7.47 -15.80 -0.28
C VAL A 613 -6.58 -15.82 -1.51
N LEU A 614 -6.59 -16.92 -2.24
CA LEU A 614 -5.81 -17.12 -3.44
C LEU A 614 -6.72 -17.17 -4.66
N GLU A 615 -6.38 -16.41 -5.69
CA GLU A 615 -6.94 -16.55 -7.03
C GLU A 615 -6.12 -17.52 -7.88
N ASN A 616 -6.65 -17.92 -9.03
CA ASN A 616 -5.93 -18.73 -10.01
C ASN A 616 -4.72 -17.95 -10.56
N PRO A 617 -3.68 -18.65 -11.07
CA PRO A 617 -2.49 -18.00 -11.62
C PRO A 617 -2.82 -17.01 -12.75
N THR A 618 -2.14 -15.87 -12.74
CA THR A 618 -2.12 -14.86 -13.80
C THR A 618 -0.68 -14.55 -14.18
N CYS A 619 -0.44 -13.95 -15.34
CA CYS A 619 0.90 -13.47 -15.66
C CYS A 619 1.30 -12.30 -14.77
N ARG A 620 2.56 -12.28 -14.37
CA ARG A 620 3.20 -11.13 -13.75
C ARG A 620 3.42 -10.01 -14.79
N TRP A 621 3.45 -8.75 -14.35
CA TRP A 621 3.64 -7.59 -15.23
C TRP A 621 4.88 -7.70 -16.14
N SER A 622 5.95 -8.31 -15.64
CA SER A 622 7.19 -8.50 -16.41
C SER A 622 7.01 -9.48 -17.58
N THR A 623 6.13 -10.46 -17.44
CA THR A 623 5.74 -11.38 -18.53
C THR A 623 4.90 -10.63 -19.58
N TRP A 624 3.96 -9.78 -19.15
CA TRP A 624 3.20 -8.92 -20.05
C TRP A 624 4.09 -7.99 -20.87
N ASP A 625 5.11 -7.38 -20.24
CA ASP A 625 6.08 -6.54 -20.95
C ASP A 625 6.86 -7.33 -22.01
N ALA A 626 7.37 -8.52 -21.66
CA ALA A 626 8.11 -9.38 -22.57
C ALA A 626 7.25 -9.77 -23.78
N ILE A 627 6.02 -10.23 -23.56
CA ILE A 627 5.08 -10.60 -24.64
C ILE A 627 4.81 -9.40 -25.56
N ARG A 628 4.53 -8.22 -25.02
CA ARG A 628 4.30 -6.99 -25.82
C ARG A 628 5.52 -6.57 -26.63
N ALA A 629 6.70 -6.86 -26.15
CA ALA A 629 7.96 -6.62 -26.87
C ALA A 629 8.34 -7.76 -27.85
N ASN A 630 7.57 -8.83 -27.90
CA ASN A 630 7.89 -10.07 -28.63
C ASN A 630 9.21 -10.69 -28.17
N GLU A 631 9.43 -10.69 -26.85
CA GLU A 631 10.60 -11.25 -26.17
C GLU A 631 10.18 -12.39 -25.25
N GLU A 632 11.10 -13.30 -24.96
CA GLU A 632 10.89 -14.37 -23.99
C GLU A 632 10.96 -13.82 -22.54
N PRO A 633 9.99 -14.17 -21.67
CA PRO A 633 10.06 -13.79 -20.25
C PRO A 633 11.30 -14.36 -19.56
N ARG A 634 12.01 -13.56 -18.78
CA ARG A 634 13.21 -13.95 -18.02
C ARG A 634 12.98 -15.19 -17.16
N SER A 635 13.98 -16.07 -17.07
CA SER A 635 13.90 -17.30 -16.29
C SER A 635 14.23 -17.11 -14.80
N ASP A 636 14.89 -15.99 -14.42
CA ASP A 636 15.37 -15.74 -13.05
C ASP A 636 14.35 -15.00 -12.16
N ILE A 637 13.13 -14.77 -12.68
CA ILE A 637 12.01 -14.12 -11.97
C ILE A 637 10.71 -14.92 -12.17
N PRO A 638 9.71 -14.78 -11.28
CA PRO A 638 8.39 -15.35 -11.50
C PRO A 638 7.74 -14.84 -12.79
N LYS A 639 6.96 -15.69 -13.45
CA LYS A 639 6.29 -15.40 -14.74
C LYS A 639 4.82 -15.03 -14.56
#